data_5c12e63aeab53787103c9350d77aca27
#
_entry.id   5c12e63aeab53787103c9350d77aca27
#
_cell.length_a   1.000
_cell.length_b   1.000
_cell.length_c   1.000
_cell.angle_alpha   90.00
_cell.angle_beta   90.00
_cell.angle_gamma   90.00
#
_symmetry.space_group_name_H-M   'P 1'
#
loop_
_entity.id
_entity.type
_entity.pdbx_description
1 polymer ?
#
loop_
_entity_poly.entity_id
_entity_poly.type
_entity_poly.pdbx_seq_one_letter_code
_entity_poly.pdbx_strand_id
1 'polypeptide(L)'
;MQGGVAVALLERPQRAVTGGPFLLSATTLPIADRAATVLPPRRAWAMRPVAAAVLMTTAGSGVLIEVARAQSGAEGPGLQVSPESSARFGPLIKADDGGGPLVIEADRLSGRPDLETLAEGAVEFRRGPLILKADRVEYQQQSDLARATGNVEISRNGNVYRGPEVQLKVDRFEGYFQSPSYHFGRTNAGGQADRFDFLDENRGVAYGATYTSCPAPDPAWLLSTDRVLLDTAAEEGTAEGAVLRFYGVPILAAPTLSFPLTEKRKSGWLPPSIKLDNKSGFELGVPYYWDIAPNRDATLTPSVMTRRGAALDTEFRYLEPGYLGSMQAYMLPDDRVANRSRWALNLGHEARWEGATVGEIDYGLALQRTSDDNFWKDFAGTLPSLTPRLLPTDAYARRRFDHGWGDTVAYTRVQTWQVLQDLDPASRIVSPYQREPQIGLRQRGAASGLEWQWETEANRFSNDDASLQTGSRLHALGSLARPWSPTGAPGWTLTPRVSFNAATYDLDQPLADGRRSASRVIPTVSLDSAWIFERDSNAFGRELTQTLEPRLFYVNTPFRDQTGLPNFDSAANDFNFTSIYSDNVFSGVDRVSDANQVTAGVTTRFLDRTTGAEALRLGIAQRTLLRTQRITADGSPITQRWSDLLLLGSTHLVRNWYLDSTVQYNSDTSRVARSISSVRYSPGPLRTLSTSYRYTRNASEQVELGWQWPLNAPAREHAAAVQARDAQMLEDFEGRSRLAPLAGCPGAWYTVGRVNYSRRDSRITDSIVGFEYDSGCWIGRIVAERLSTGRSQATTRLLFQLELIGLSRLGSNPLKVLRENVPGYRLLRDDSPVVAPALSTP
;
A
#
# COMPACT_ATOMS: atom_id res chain seq x y z
N MET A 1 -41.05 -6.25 26.64
CA MET A 1 -40.68 -6.84 25.41
C MET A 1 -39.75 -5.85 24.75
N GLN A 2 -38.50 -6.04 24.98
CA GLN A 2 -37.49 -5.02 24.85
C GLN A 2 -36.65 -5.35 23.62
N GLY A 3 -36.84 -4.57 22.56
CA GLY A 3 -35.95 -4.58 21.40
C GLY A 3 -34.80 -3.58 21.62
N GLY A 4 -33.73 -4.04 22.25
CA GLY A 4 -32.47 -3.28 22.23
C GLY A 4 -31.91 -3.31 20.82
N VAL A 5 -31.87 -2.18 20.17
CA VAL A 5 -31.11 -1.96 18.94
C VAL A 5 -29.61 -1.95 19.33
N ALA A 6 -29.06 -3.15 19.43
CA ALA A 6 -27.62 -3.28 19.33
C ALA A 6 -27.27 -3.02 17.89
N VAL A 7 -26.71 -1.85 17.60
CA VAL A 7 -25.87 -1.67 16.42
C VAL A 7 -24.77 -2.69 16.57
N ALA A 8 -24.94 -3.84 15.93
CA ALA A 8 -23.86 -4.80 15.77
C ALA A 8 -22.84 -4.14 14.85
N LEU A 9 -22.01 -3.29 15.43
CA LEU A 9 -20.71 -2.96 14.87
C LEU A 9 -20.03 -4.29 14.65
N LEU A 10 -20.18 -4.75 13.39
CA LEU A 10 -19.23 -5.58 12.67
C LEU A 10 -18.30 -6.40 13.56
N GLU A 11 -18.64 -7.64 13.75
CA GLU A 11 -17.68 -8.68 14.04
C GLU A 11 -16.73 -8.89 12.86
N ARG A 12 -15.89 -7.90 12.65
CA ARG A 12 -14.54 -8.14 12.18
C ARG A 12 -13.63 -7.88 13.36
N PRO A 13 -12.61 -8.69 13.53
CA PRO A 13 -11.51 -8.27 14.34
C PRO A 13 -11.05 -6.95 13.75
N GLN A 14 -11.26 -5.86 14.48
CA GLN A 14 -10.70 -4.58 14.12
C GLN A 14 -9.21 -4.83 13.90
N ARG A 15 -8.76 -4.71 12.66
CA ARG A 15 -7.35 -4.53 12.41
C ARG A 15 -6.95 -3.38 13.30
N ALA A 16 -6.08 -3.65 14.25
CA ALA A 16 -5.50 -2.58 15.01
C ALA A 16 -4.78 -1.71 13.99
N VAL A 17 -5.41 -0.63 13.61
CA VAL A 17 -4.69 0.53 13.13
C VAL A 17 -3.94 0.97 14.38
N THR A 18 -2.71 0.55 14.52
CA THR A 18 -1.78 1.24 15.38
C THR A 18 -1.80 2.67 14.86
N GLY A 19 -2.42 3.57 15.61
CA GLY A 19 -2.43 4.99 15.30
C GLY A 19 -1.00 5.52 15.46
N GLY A 20 -0.23 5.37 14.41
CA GLY A 20 0.82 6.33 14.15
C GLY A 20 0.10 7.56 13.59
N PRO A 21 0.56 8.77 13.88
CA PRO A 21 0.03 9.95 13.21
C PRO A 21 0.28 9.74 11.72
N PHE A 22 -0.78 9.59 10.94
CA PHE A 22 -0.69 9.71 9.49
C PHE A 22 -0.27 11.13 9.19
N LEU A 23 1.02 11.30 8.97
CA LEU A 23 1.54 12.43 8.23
C LEU A 23 1.02 12.24 6.80
N LEU A 24 -0.05 12.94 6.48
CA LEU A 24 -0.44 13.21 5.11
C LEU A 24 0.67 14.06 4.48
N SER A 25 1.64 13.41 3.89
CA SER A 25 2.54 14.02 2.93
C SER A 25 1.72 14.27 1.66
N ALA A 26 1.27 15.50 1.50
CA ALA A 26 0.80 16.00 0.22
C ALA A 26 2.02 16.11 -0.71
N THR A 27 2.26 15.09 -1.50
CA THR A 27 3.19 15.16 -2.64
C THR A 27 2.48 15.92 -3.76
N THR A 28 2.72 17.22 -3.81
CA THR A 28 2.46 18.03 -5.01
C THR A 28 3.53 17.69 -6.04
N LEU A 29 3.10 17.18 -7.18
CA LEU A 29 3.91 17.10 -8.40
C LEU A 29 4.33 18.50 -8.87
N PRO A 30 5.57 18.69 -9.33
CA PRO A 30 6.02 19.97 -9.85
C PRO A 30 5.52 20.18 -11.26
N ILE A 31 4.79 21.27 -11.48
CA ILE A 31 4.63 21.86 -12.82
C ILE A 31 5.81 22.83 -13.00
N ALA A 32 6.62 22.56 -13.99
CA ALA A 32 7.63 23.48 -14.47
C ALA A 32 6.96 24.65 -15.18
N ASP A 33 7.28 25.90 -14.83
CA ASP A 33 7.65 26.87 -15.84
C ASP A 33 8.30 28.17 -15.28
N ARG A 34 9.43 28.49 -15.92
CA ARG A 34 10.06 29.77 -16.28
C ARG A 34 10.29 30.89 -15.26
N ALA A 35 11.55 31.03 -15.06
CA ALA A 35 12.41 32.22 -15.06
C ALA A 35 11.83 33.61 -14.70
N ALA A 36 12.37 34.22 -13.65
CA ALA A 36 13.09 35.48 -13.75
C ALA A 36 13.57 36.04 -12.40
N THR A 37 14.81 36.45 -12.42
CA THR A 37 15.45 37.57 -11.69
C THR A 37 15.78 37.46 -10.21
N VAL A 38 17.08 37.44 -10.03
CA VAL A 38 17.91 37.60 -8.82
C VAL A 38 17.75 38.97 -8.14
N LEU A 39 17.62 38.98 -6.81
CA LEU A 39 18.09 40.04 -5.91
C LEU A 39 18.42 39.47 -4.51
N PRO A 40 19.36 40.05 -3.75
CA PRO A 40 20.17 39.39 -2.74
C PRO A 40 19.56 39.37 -1.31
N PRO A 41 20.20 38.67 -0.34
CA PRO A 41 19.54 38.17 0.86
C PRO A 41 19.50 39.18 1.99
N ARG A 42 18.35 39.34 2.61
CA ARG A 42 18.21 39.87 3.97
C ARG A 42 18.05 38.72 4.95
N ARG A 43 18.93 38.68 5.95
CA ARG A 43 18.89 37.78 7.10
C ARG A 43 17.52 37.86 7.78
N ALA A 44 16.80 36.76 7.82
CA ALA A 44 15.65 36.54 8.66
C ALA A 44 15.92 35.36 9.59
N TRP A 45 15.63 35.55 10.84
CA TRP A 45 15.79 34.60 11.94
C TRP A 45 14.99 33.32 11.70
N ALA A 46 15.64 32.19 11.90
CA ALA A 46 15.02 30.88 11.79
C ALA A 46 14.08 30.64 12.99
N MET A 47 12.77 30.75 12.78
CA MET A 47 11.79 30.12 13.66
C MET A 47 11.75 28.62 13.39
N ARG A 48 11.96 27.83 14.44
CA ARG A 48 11.91 26.37 14.39
C ARG A 48 10.47 25.90 14.10
N PRO A 49 10.25 24.90 13.23
CA PRO A 49 8.92 24.47 12.78
C PRO A 49 8.29 23.46 13.75
N VAL A 50 8.09 23.77 15.00
CA VAL A 50 7.36 22.92 15.95
C VAL A 50 5.90 23.39 16.15
N ALA A 51 5.56 24.59 15.75
CA ALA A 51 4.20 25.15 15.90
C ALA A 51 3.19 24.71 14.85
N ALA A 52 3.62 24.06 13.75
CA ALA A 52 2.72 23.67 12.66
C ALA A 52 2.00 22.31 12.84
N ALA A 53 2.43 21.50 13.81
CA ALA A 53 1.86 20.16 14.02
C ALA A 53 0.61 20.13 14.90
N VAL A 54 0.26 21.22 15.59
CA VAL A 54 -0.85 21.25 16.55
C VAL A 54 -2.18 21.74 15.92
N LEU A 55 -2.15 22.32 14.73
CA LEU A 55 -3.35 22.93 14.11
C LEU A 55 -4.19 21.99 13.22
N MET A 56 -3.85 20.68 13.12
CA MET A 56 -4.57 19.76 12.21
C MET A 56 -5.42 18.67 12.88
N THR A 57 -5.68 18.72 14.18
CA THR A 57 -6.43 17.64 14.87
C THR A 57 -7.90 17.93 15.17
N THR A 58 -8.49 18.98 14.61
CA THR A 58 -9.92 19.23 14.76
C THR A 58 -10.65 19.42 13.44
N ALA A 59 -10.46 18.55 12.48
CA ALA A 59 -11.30 18.50 11.29
C ALA A 59 -12.18 17.24 11.38
N GLY A 60 -13.46 17.52 11.62
CA GLY A 60 -14.50 16.52 11.76
C GLY A 60 -14.51 15.47 10.68
N SER A 61 -14.95 14.33 11.12
CA SER A 61 -15.36 13.13 10.46
C SER A 61 -16.16 13.35 9.17
N GLY A 62 -15.52 13.89 8.14
CA GLY A 62 -15.87 13.49 6.80
C GLY A 62 -15.11 12.18 6.58
N VAL A 63 -15.79 11.08 6.57
CA VAL A 63 -15.30 9.89 5.93
C VAL A 63 -15.11 10.30 4.46
N LEU A 64 -13.95 10.90 4.15
CA LEU A 64 -13.35 10.71 2.87
C LEU A 64 -13.17 9.19 2.84
N ILE A 65 -14.03 8.51 2.10
CA ILE A 65 -13.58 7.34 1.41
C ILE A 65 -12.46 7.92 0.53
N GLU A 66 -11.23 7.98 1.07
CA GLU A 66 -10.12 7.70 0.23
C GLU A 66 -10.52 6.34 -0.36
N VAL A 67 -11.04 6.39 -1.59
CA VAL A 67 -10.79 5.29 -2.49
C VAL A 67 -9.31 5.12 -2.28
N ALA A 68 -8.95 4.13 -1.48
CA ALA A 68 -7.60 3.72 -1.35
C ALA A 68 -7.15 3.73 -2.79
N ARG A 69 -6.32 4.69 -3.17
CA ARG A 69 -5.46 4.45 -4.29
C ARG A 69 -4.89 3.11 -3.91
N ALA A 70 -5.54 2.07 -4.39
CA ALA A 70 -4.81 0.93 -4.77
C ALA A 70 -3.74 1.58 -5.64
N GLN A 71 -2.61 1.99 -5.04
CA GLN A 71 -1.39 1.76 -5.74
C GLN A 71 -1.57 0.32 -6.13
N SER A 72 -2.14 0.19 -7.32
CA SER A 72 -1.93 -0.98 -8.10
C SER A 72 -0.42 -1.00 -8.34
N GLY A 73 0.36 -1.31 -7.29
CA GLY A 73 1.37 -2.27 -7.47
C GLY A 73 0.59 -3.44 -8.02
N ALA A 74 0.28 -3.39 -9.29
CA ALA A 74 -0.12 -4.53 -10.05
C ALA A 74 1.09 -5.45 -10.08
N GLU A 75 1.39 -6.02 -8.92
CA GLU A 75 1.98 -7.32 -8.82
C GLU A 75 0.88 -8.30 -9.23
N GLY A 76 0.42 -8.17 -10.47
CA GLY A 76 -0.21 -9.27 -11.14
C GLY A 76 0.82 -10.40 -11.15
N PRO A 77 0.44 -11.65 -10.89
CA PRO A 77 1.30 -12.79 -11.12
C PRO A 77 1.57 -12.82 -12.62
N GLY A 78 2.69 -12.29 -13.03
CA GLY A 78 3.03 -12.24 -14.45
C GLY A 78 4.52 -12.49 -14.65
N LEU A 79 4.88 -13.21 -15.70
CA LEU A 79 6.15 -13.06 -16.36
C LEU A 79 6.26 -11.60 -16.86
N GLN A 80 6.18 -10.66 -15.96
CA GLN A 80 6.84 -9.41 -16.16
C GLN A 80 8.32 -9.78 -16.03
N VAL A 81 8.98 -9.80 -17.15
CA VAL A 81 10.41 -9.56 -17.16
C VAL A 81 10.50 -8.26 -16.37
N SER A 82 11.12 -8.31 -15.17
CA SER A 82 11.19 -7.13 -14.30
C SER A 82 11.76 -5.98 -15.12
N PRO A 83 11.47 -4.73 -14.81
CA PRO A 83 12.12 -3.56 -15.45
C PRO A 83 13.64 -3.73 -15.51
N GLU A 84 14.20 -4.40 -14.51
CA GLU A 84 15.61 -4.81 -14.47
C GLU A 84 15.98 -5.81 -15.55
N SER A 85 15.08 -6.68 -16.00
CA SER A 85 15.36 -7.63 -17.09
C SER A 85 15.35 -6.98 -18.47
N SER A 86 14.53 -5.95 -18.68
CA SER A 86 14.49 -5.23 -19.96
C SER A 86 15.70 -4.33 -20.18
N ALA A 87 16.33 -3.83 -19.11
CA ALA A 87 17.60 -3.13 -19.22
C ALA A 87 18.80 -4.06 -19.58
N ARG A 88 18.58 -5.39 -19.62
CA ARG A 88 19.63 -6.41 -19.82
C ARG A 88 20.05 -6.60 -21.25
N PHE A 89 19.14 -6.36 -22.18
CA PHE A 89 19.38 -6.53 -23.60
C PHE A 89 19.55 -5.17 -24.32
N GLY A 90 20.14 -4.19 -23.64
CA GLY A 90 20.59 -2.97 -24.32
C GLY A 90 21.46 -3.36 -25.54
N PRO A 91 21.57 -2.49 -26.54
CA PRO A 91 22.26 -2.80 -27.79
C PRO A 91 23.58 -3.47 -27.50
N LEU A 92 23.69 -4.73 -27.98
CA LEU A 92 24.72 -5.69 -27.59
C LEU A 92 26.12 -5.13 -27.85
N ILE A 93 26.29 -4.19 -28.79
CA ILE A 93 27.51 -3.50 -29.10
C ILE A 93 27.21 -2.19 -29.87
N LYS A 94 26.38 -1.29 -29.38
CA LYS A 94 26.38 0.05 -30.00
C LYS A 94 27.60 0.81 -29.49
N ALA A 95 28.50 1.19 -30.39
CA ALA A 95 29.45 2.23 -30.08
C ALA A 95 28.65 3.49 -29.74
N ASP A 96 28.68 3.91 -28.48
CA ASP A 96 28.14 5.19 -28.09
C ASP A 96 28.88 6.27 -28.89
N ASP A 97 28.18 7.15 -29.59
CA ASP A 97 28.76 8.27 -30.35
C ASP A 97 29.46 9.31 -29.46
N GLY A 98 29.70 9.02 -28.23
CA GLY A 98 30.57 9.75 -27.35
C GLY A 98 32.00 9.61 -27.83
N GLY A 99 32.42 10.51 -28.67
CA GLY A 99 33.68 10.56 -29.42
C GLY A 99 34.98 10.50 -28.59
N GLY A 100 35.11 9.45 -27.78
CA GLY A 100 36.37 9.15 -27.11
C GLY A 100 37.38 8.50 -28.05
N PRO A 101 38.66 8.72 -27.83
CA PRO A 101 39.71 8.12 -28.64
C PRO A 101 39.65 6.58 -28.50
N LEU A 102 39.89 5.91 -29.61
CA LEU A 102 40.11 4.48 -29.64
C LEU A 102 41.52 4.21 -29.10
N VAL A 103 41.60 3.42 -28.01
CA VAL A 103 42.86 2.97 -27.42
C VAL A 103 43.01 1.47 -27.70
N ILE A 104 44.16 1.06 -28.28
CA ILE A 104 44.52 -0.35 -28.49
C ILE A 104 45.85 -0.57 -27.78
N GLU A 105 45.89 -1.55 -26.88
CA GLU A 105 47.09 -2.03 -26.23
C GLU A 105 47.32 -3.50 -26.60
N ALA A 106 48.54 -3.88 -26.96
CA ALA A 106 48.92 -5.25 -27.30
C ALA A 106 50.43 -5.45 -27.14
N ASP A 107 50.86 -6.69 -26.91
CA ASP A 107 52.30 -6.98 -26.85
C ASP A 107 52.97 -6.73 -28.20
N ARG A 108 52.24 -6.99 -29.28
CA ARG A 108 52.74 -6.76 -30.65
C ARG A 108 51.62 -6.23 -31.52
N LEU A 109 51.93 -5.15 -32.22
CA LEU A 109 51.06 -4.57 -33.25
C LEU A 109 51.80 -4.63 -34.58
N SER A 110 51.21 -5.27 -35.59
CA SER A 110 51.75 -5.41 -36.94
C SER A 110 50.65 -5.26 -37.96
N GLY A 111 51.05 -4.97 -39.23
CA GLY A 111 50.04 -4.83 -40.25
C GLY A 111 50.60 -4.04 -41.43
N ARG A 112 49.76 -3.91 -42.47
CA ARG A 112 50.03 -3.09 -43.64
C ARG A 112 49.00 -1.96 -43.65
N PRO A 113 49.43 -0.71 -43.66
CA PRO A 113 48.51 0.42 -43.76
C PRO A 113 47.50 0.19 -44.87
N ASP A 114 46.24 0.49 -44.63
CA ASP A 114 45.10 0.39 -45.54
C ASP A 114 44.70 -1.04 -46.02
N LEU A 115 45.31 -2.09 -45.46
CA LEU A 115 44.98 -3.47 -45.79
C LEU A 115 44.55 -4.28 -44.57
N GLU A 116 45.43 -4.40 -43.58
CA GLU A 116 45.22 -5.26 -42.42
C GLU A 116 45.94 -4.74 -41.17
N THR A 117 45.34 -4.93 -40.01
CA THR A 117 45.96 -4.67 -38.72
C THR A 117 45.87 -5.93 -37.87
N LEU A 118 46.97 -6.33 -37.30
CA LEU A 118 47.06 -7.52 -36.42
C LEU A 118 47.65 -7.08 -35.09
N ALA A 119 46.87 -7.32 -34.00
CA ALA A 119 47.29 -7.15 -32.62
C ALA A 119 47.40 -8.54 -31.97
N GLU A 120 48.52 -8.85 -31.34
CA GLU A 120 48.84 -10.14 -30.71
C GLU A 120 49.37 -9.95 -29.28
N GLY A 121 48.94 -10.81 -28.37
CA GLY A 121 49.37 -10.88 -26.97
C GLY A 121 48.60 -9.84 -26.11
N ALA A 122 47.85 -10.32 -25.16
CA ALA A 122 47.09 -9.52 -24.19
C ALA A 122 46.40 -8.27 -24.78
N VAL A 123 45.76 -8.44 -25.94
CA VAL A 123 45.12 -7.32 -26.66
C VAL A 123 43.98 -6.76 -25.83
N GLU A 124 44.05 -5.46 -25.60
CA GLU A 124 42.96 -4.71 -24.98
C GLU A 124 42.57 -3.52 -25.88
N PHE A 125 41.29 -3.52 -26.23
CA PHE A 125 40.66 -2.50 -27.04
C PHE A 125 39.67 -1.72 -26.20
N ARG A 126 39.78 -0.38 -26.10
CA ARG A 126 38.90 0.47 -25.34
C ARG A 126 38.32 1.60 -26.21
N ARG A 127 36.96 1.75 -26.11
CA ARG A 127 36.25 2.90 -26.67
C ARG A 127 35.07 3.25 -25.75
N GLY A 128 35.18 4.33 -25.01
CA GLY A 128 34.21 4.69 -24.00
C GLY A 128 33.99 3.55 -22.98
N PRO A 129 32.75 3.14 -22.71
CA PRO A 129 32.45 2.06 -21.75
C PRO A 129 32.66 0.64 -22.31
N LEU A 130 33.05 0.51 -23.58
CA LEU A 130 33.34 -0.78 -24.22
C LEU A 130 34.79 -1.15 -24.03
N ILE A 131 35.04 -2.34 -23.46
CA ILE A 131 36.35 -2.97 -23.37
C ILE A 131 36.26 -4.34 -24.02
N LEU A 132 37.12 -4.61 -24.98
CA LEU A 132 37.33 -5.92 -25.59
C LEU A 132 38.73 -6.40 -25.29
N LYS A 133 38.86 -7.61 -24.75
CA LYS A 133 40.14 -8.31 -24.54
C LYS A 133 40.15 -9.59 -25.34
N ALA A 134 41.33 -9.93 -25.88
CA ALA A 134 41.54 -11.17 -26.63
C ALA A 134 43.03 -11.49 -26.69
N ASP A 135 43.39 -12.72 -27.05
CA ASP A 135 44.80 -13.09 -27.28
C ASP A 135 45.27 -12.55 -28.63
N ARG A 136 44.36 -12.44 -29.61
CA ARG A 136 44.65 -11.95 -30.94
C ARG A 136 43.44 -11.25 -31.54
N VAL A 137 43.67 -10.07 -32.16
CA VAL A 137 42.67 -9.33 -32.91
C VAL A 137 43.22 -9.01 -34.30
N GLU A 138 42.49 -9.37 -35.34
CA GLU A 138 42.78 -9.14 -36.74
C GLU A 138 41.66 -8.29 -37.34
N TYR A 139 42.04 -7.19 -38.04
CA TYR A 139 41.11 -6.34 -38.76
C TYR A 139 41.54 -6.21 -40.21
N GLN A 140 40.65 -6.63 -41.11
CA GLN A 140 40.85 -6.54 -42.56
C GLN A 140 40.02 -5.40 -43.10
N GLN A 141 40.71 -4.31 -43.50
CA GLN A 141 40.07 -3.06 -43.86
C GLN A 141 39.27 -3.16 -45.17
N GLN A 142 39.71 -3.94 -46.14
CA GLN A 142 39.02 -4.11 -47.43
C GLN A 142 37.69 -4.86 -47.33
N SER A 143 37.59 -5.85 -46.44
CA SER A 143 36.42 -6.63 -46.19
C SER A 143 35.62 -6.11 -44.98
N ASP A 144 36.11 -5.10 -44.30
CA ASP A 144 35.56 -4.53 -43.03
C ASP A 144 35.39 -5.61 -41.96
N LEU A 145 36.26 -6.62 -41.90
CA LEU A 145 36.13 -7.79 -41.07
C LEU A 145 37.08 -7.72 -39.88
N ALA A 146 36.51 -7.62 -38.68
CA ALA A 146 37.24 -7.79 -37.43
C ALA A 146 37.05 -9.21 -36.89
N ARG A 147 38.14 -9.84 -36.46
CA ARG A 147 38.12 -11.17 -35.82
C ARG A 147 38.96 -11.11 -34.55
N ALA A 148 38.36 -11.44 -33.42
CA ALA A 148 39.07 -11.63 -32.16
C ALA A 148 39.03 -13.09 -31.78
N THR A 149 40.18 -13.64 -31.40
CA THR A 149 40.32 -15.06 -31.04
C THR A 149 41.16 -15.25 -29.79
N GLY A 150 40.85 -16.33 -29.04
CA GLY A 150 41.52 -16.65 -27.80
C GLY A 150 41.06 -15.76 -26.63
N ASN A 151 40.45 -16.36 -25.60
CA ASN A 151 40.03 -15.70 -24.39
C ASN A 151 39.28 -14.37 -24.62
N VAL A 152 38.42 -14.34 -25.64
CA VAL A 152 37.66 -13.13 -25.95
C VAL A 152 36.75 -12.73 -24.82
N GLU A 153 36.91 -11.54 -24.29
CA GLU A 153 36.07 -10.92 -23.27
C GLU A 153 35.59 -9.54 -23.73
N ILE A 154 34.27 -9.36 -23.78
CA ILE A 154 33.64 -8.07 -24.05
C ILE A 154 32.97 -7.60 -22.79
N SER A 155 33.34 -6.42 -22.27
CA SER A 155 32.75 -5.79 -21.11
C SER A 155 32.15 -4.45 -21.48
N ARG A 156 30.86 -4.21 -21.07
CA ARG A 156 30.15 -2.96 -21.29
C ARG A 156 29.10 -2.74 -20.21
N ASN A 157 29.13 -1.61 -19.55
CA ASN A 157 28.12 -1.24 -18.54
C ASN A 157 27.87 -2.32 -17.46
N GLY A 158 28.94 -3.00 -17.00
CA GLY A 158 28.85 -4.08 -16.02
C GLY A 158 28.40 -5.44 -16.57
N ASN A 159 28.06 -5.53 -17.83
CA ASN A 159 27.81 -6.81 -18.51
C ASN A 159 29.10 -7.37 -19.11
N VAL A 160 29.32 -8.67 -18.97
CA VAL A 160 30.52 -9.36 -19.46
C VAL A 160 30.11 -10.51 -20.33
N TYR A 161 30.75 -10.64 -21.50
CA TYR A 161 30.57 -11.72 -22.47
C TYR A 161 31.92 -12.37 -22.74
N ARG A 162 32.00 -13.69 -22.67
CA ARG A 162 33.24 -14.44 -22.88
C ARG A 162 33.02 -15.57 -23.86
N GLY A 163 34.01 -15.82 -24.71
CA GLY A 163 34.00 -16.95 -25.65
C GLY A 163 35.29 -17.08 -26.40
N PRO A 164 35.44 -18.12 -27.21
CA PRO A 164 36.72 -18.42 -27.91
C PRO A 164 36.96 -17.50 -29.12
N GLU A 165 35.89 -17.06 -29.79
CA GLU A 165 36.01 -16.31 -31.04
C GLU A 165 34.78 -15.42 -31.27
N VAL A 166 35.06 -14.18 -31.68
CA VAL A 166 34.07 -13.27 -32.26
C VAL A 166 34.54 -12.78 -33.64
N GLN A 167 33.66 -12.78 -34.60
CA GLN A 167 33.88 -12.27 -35.93
C GLN A 167 32.77 -11.31 -36.31
N LEU A 168 33.11 -10.10 -36.77
CA LEU A 168 32.16 -9.03 -37.04
C LEU A 168 32.60 -8.17 -38.21
N LYS A 169 31.69 -7.84 -39.15
CA LYS A 169 31.82 -6.73 -40.07
C LYS A 169 31.47 -5.44 -39.34
N VAL A 170 32.42 -4.56 -39.15
CA VAL A 170 32.29 -3.43 -38.22
C VAL A 170 31.24 -2.42 -38.65
N ASP A 171 31.18 -2.08 -39.96
CA ASP A 171 30.26 -1.08 -40.50
C ASP A 171 28.82 -1.56 -40.58
N ARG A 172 28.60 -2.83 -40.86
CA ARG A 172 27.25 -3.43 -40.98
C ARG A 172 26.79 -4.13 -39.75
N PHE A 173 27.68 -4.33 -38.81
CA PHE A 173 27.40 -5.07 -37.58
C PHE A 173 26.86 -6.49 -37.81
N GLU A 174 27.39 -7.18 -38.81
CA GLU A 174 27.02 -8.55 -39.18
C GLU A 174 28.15 -9.54 -38.79
N GLY A 175 27.83 -10.61 -38.11
CA GLY A 175 28.83 -11.58 -37.71
C GLY A 175 28.35 -12.58 -36.70
N TYR A 176 29.27 -13.20 -35.96
CA TYR A 176 28.91 -14.16 -34.93
C TYR A 176 29.87 -14.13 -33.75
N PHE A 177 29.40 -14.61 -32.63
CA PHE A 177 30.14 -14.93 -31.41
C PHE A 177 29.96 -16.43 -31.11
N GLN A 178 31.04 -17.17 -31.12
CA GLN A 178 31.03 -18.61 -30.90
C GLN A 178 30.99 -18.95 -29.43
N SER A 179 30.05 -19.83 -29.05
CA SER A 179 29.88 -20.36 -27.69
C SER A 179 30.03 -19.29 -26.59
N PRO A 180 29.31 -18.16 -26.66
CA PRO A 180 29.43 -17.12 -25.67
C PRO A 180 28.83 -17.54 -24.34
N SER A 181 29.53 -17.26 -23.25
CA SER A 181 28.97 -17.18 -21.91
C SER A 181 28.76 -15.70 -21.57
N TYR A 182 27.68 -15.37 -20.85
CA TYR A 182 27.35 -14.00 -20.50
C TYR A 182 26.97 -13.86 -19.06
N HIS A 183 27.29 -12.72 -18.49
CA HIS A 183 26.94 -12.32 -17.14
C HIS A 183 26.44 -10.86 -17.13
N PHE A 184 25.27 -10.67 -16.52
CA PHE A 184 24.64 -9.36 -16.39
C PHE A 184 24.87 -8.85 -14.97
N GLY A 185 25.75 -7.85 -14.78
CA GLY A 185 26.17 -7.33 -13.48
C GLY A 185 25.00 -6.81 -12.64
N ARG A 186 24.06 -6.10 -13.26
CA ARG A 186 22.92 -5.50 -12.56
C ARG A 186 21.99 -6.51 -11.89
N THR A 187 21.85 -7.70 -12.43
CA THR A 187 20.92 -8.73 -11.93
C THR A 187 21.61 -9.96 -11.41
N ASN A 188 22.90 -9.98 -11.52
CA ASN A 188 23.73 -11.13 -11.20
C ASN A 188 23.21 -12.44 -11.85
N ALA A 189 22.63 -12.30 -13.03
CA ALA A 189 22.13 -13.42 -13.83
C ALA A 189 23.05 -13.62 -15.03
N GLY A 190 23.12 -14.85 -15.49
CA GLY A 190 23.95 -15.20 -16.62
C GLY A 190 23.51 -16.46 -17.34
N GLY A 191 24.30 -16.87 -18.30
CA GLY A 191 24.03 -18.06 -19.10
C GLY A 191 25.09 -18.29 -20.15
N GLN A 192 24.80 -19.19 -21.05
CA GLN A 192 25.63 -19.50 -22.21
C GLN A 192 24.73 -19.75 -23.43
N ALA A 193 25.28 -19.59 -24.60
CA ALA A 193 24.65 -19.97 -25.85
C ALA A 193 25.64 -20.76 -26.71
N ASP A 194 25.13 -21.62 -27.59
CA ASP A 194 25.98 -22.33 -28.53
C ASP A 194 26.60 -21.36 -29.53
N ARG A 195 25.82 -20.37 -29.95
CA ARG A 195 26.25 -19.35 -30.90
C ARG A 195 25.35 -18.13 -30.78
N PHE A 196 25.91 -16.93 -30.99
CA PHE A 196 25.18 -15.68 -31.16
C PHE A 196 25.49 -15.08 -32.53
N ASP A 197 24.49 -14.89 -33.38
CA ASP A 197 24.60 -14.24 -34.68
C ASP A 197 24.14 -12.78 -34.60
N PHE A 198 24.98 -11.85 -34.99
CA PHE A 198 24.66 -10.45 -35.20
C PHE A 198 24.11 -10.29 -36.62
N LEU A 199 22.84 -9.93 -36.75
CA LEU A 199 22.17 -9.75 -38.03
C LEU A 199 22.36 -8.31 -38.56
N ASP A 200 22.31 -7.38 -37.66
CA ASP A 200 22.60 -5.95 -37.88
C ASP A 200 22.80 -5.26 -36.49
N GLU A 201 22.89 -3.93 -36.50
CA GLU A 201 23.12 -3.10 -35.30
C GLU A 201 22.06 -3.30 -34.20
N ASN A 202 20.85 -3.65 -34.59
CA ASN A 202 19.70 -3.76 -33.68
C ASN A 202 19.20 -5.19 -33.49
N ARG A 203 19.56 -6.13 -34.33
CA ARG A 203 19.03 -7.51 -34.30
C ARG A 203 20.14 -8.55 -34.13
N GLY A 204 19.86 -9.51 -33.25
CA GLY A 204 20.72 -10.65 -33.02
C GLY A 204 19.93 -11.92 -32.67
N VAL A 205 20.54 -13.08 -32.92
CA VAL A 205 19.94 -14.37 -32.64
C VAL A 205 20.90 -15.20 -31.78
N ALA A 206 20.42 -15.62 -30.61
CA ALA A 206 21.14 -16.61 -29.78
C ALA A 206 20.56 -18.01 -30.01
N TYR A 207 21.39 -18.99 -30.18
CA TYR A 207 21.02 -20.42 -30.34
C TYR A 207 21.45 -21.20 -29.10
N GLY A 208 20.56 -22.11 -28.62
CA GLY A 208 20.81 -22.91 -27.44
C GLY A 208 21.04 -22.09 -26.19
N ALA A 209 20.33 -20.94 -26.04
CA ALA A 209 20.59 -20.02 -24.97
C ALA A 209 20.04 -20.50 -23.64
N THR A 210 20.78 -20.26 -22.55
CA THR A 210 20.37 -20.55 -21.17
C THR A 210 20.38 -19.29 -20.34
N TYR A 211 19.56 -19.23 -19.27
CA TYR A 211 19.50 -18.10 -18.38
C TYR A 211 19.20 -18.53 -16.94
N THR A 212 19.98 -18.03 -15.97
CA THR A 212 19.79 -18.26 -14.54
C THR A 212 20.46 -17.17 -13.70
N SER A 213 19.99 -16.94 -12.49
CA SER A 213 20.71 -16.15 -11.47
C SER A 213 21.36 -17.05 -10.41
N CYS A 214 21.27 -18.37 -10.56
CA CYS A 214 21.92 -19.30 -9.66
C CYS A 214 23.41 -19.47 -9.99
N PRO A 215 24.25 -19.70 -8.98
CA PRO A 215 25.65 -19.96 -9.22
C PRO A 215 25.88 -21.30 -9.96
N ALA A 216 26.89 -21.34 -10.84
CA ALA A 216 27.37 -22.56 -11.47
C ALA A 216 28.07 -23.46 -10.41
N PRO A 217 28.28 -24.84 -10.67
CA PRO A 217 27.93 -25.49 -11.94
C PRO A 217 26.48 -25.98 -12.04
N ASP A 218 25.79 -26.22 -10.92
CA ASP A 218 24.47 -26.85 -10.90
C ASP A 218 23.41 -25.87 -10.44
N PRO A 219 22.85 -25.07 -11.35
CA PRO A 219 21.87 -24.05 -10.99
C PRO A 219 20.54 -24.68 -10.53
N ALA A 220 20.00 -24.23 -9.40
CA ALA A 220 18.72 -24.70 -8.88
C ALA A 220 17.56 -24.43 -9.85
N TRP A 221 17.66 -23.36 -10.65
CA TRP A 221 16.72 -23.13 -11.75
C TRP A 221 17.45 -22.67 -13.02
N LEU A 222 16.94 -23.09 -14.15
CA LEU A 222 17.51 -22.82 -15.47
C LEU A 222 16.39 -22.63 -16.50
N LEU A 223 16.40 -21.52 -17.18
CA LEU A 223 15.62 -21.32 -18.40
C LEU A 223 16.49 -21.70 -19.59
N SER A 224 16.05 -22.60 -20.42
CA SER A 224 16.71 -22.98 -21.68
C SER A 224 15.80 -22.68 -22.86
N THR A 225 16.37 -22.29 -23.98
CA THR A 225 15.65 -21.95 -25.21
C THR A 225 16.41 -22.50 -26.40
N ASP A 226 15.70 -22.93 -27.44
CA ASP A 226 16.31 -23.35 -28.69
C ASP A 226 16.88 -22.15 -29.47
N ARG A 227 16.12 -21.06 -29.47
CA ARG A 227 16.48 -19.83 -30.18
C ARG A 227 15.91 -18.60 -29.47
N VAL A 228 16.67 -17.51 -29.40
CA VAL A 228 16.23 -16.21 -28.94
C VAL A 228 16.55 -15.16 -29.98
N LEU A 229 15.52 -14.54 -30.57
CA LEU A 229 15.65 -13.37 -31.40
C LEU A 229 15.55 -12.11 -30.51
N LEU A 230 16.52 -11.23 -30.62
CA LEU A 230 16.57 -9.93 -29.94
C LEU A 230 16.45 -8.84 -31.01
N ASP A 231 15.48 -7.93 -30.84
CA ASP A 231 15.30 -6.76 -31.70
C ASP A 231 15.24 -5.52 -30.79
N THR A 232 16.36 -4.81 -30.73
CA THR A 232 16.49 -3.62 -29.87
C THR A 232 15.78 -2.39 -30.44
N ALA A 233 15.53 -2.34 -31.75
CA ALA A 233 14.76 -1.27 -32.40
C ALA A 233 13.27 -1.43 -32.11
N ALA A 234 12.77 -2.67 -32.14
CA ALA A 234 11.42 -3.03 -31.72
C ALA A 234 11.28 -3.10 -30.18
N GLU A 235 12.40 -3.07 -29.44
CA GLU A 235 12.47 -3.26 -27.99
C GLU A 235 11.85 -4.60 -27.53
N GLU A 236 12.04 -5.64 -28.34
CA GLU A 236 11.41 -6.95 -28.17
C GLU A 236 12.40 -8.11 -28.25
N GLY A 237 12.22 -9.09 -27.37
CA GLY A 237 12.85 -10.40 -27.46
C GLY A 237 11.80 -11.48 -27.68
N THR A 238 12.11 -12.44 -28.55
CA THR A 238 11.28 -13.63 -28.77
C THR A 238 12.11 -14.89 -28.58
N ALA A 239 11.70 -15.73 -27.63
CA ALA A 239 12.31 -17.04 -27.38
C ALA A 239 11.44 -18.15 -27.94
N GLU A 240 12.06 -19.10 -28.60
CA GLU A 240 11.43 -20.31 -29.13
C GLU A 240 11.91 -21.53 -28.34
N GLY A 241 11.01 -22.49 -28.06
CA GLY A 241 11.36 -23.70 -27.32
C GLY A 241 11.76 -23.43 -25.87
N ALA A 242 11.15 -22.42 -25.21
CA ALA A 242 11.48 -22.04 -23.86
C ALA A 242 11.04 -23.10 -22.85
N VAL A 243 11.98 -23.64 -22.04
CA VAL A 243 11.72 -24.60 -20.97
C VAL A 243 12.38 -24.14 -19.68
N LEU A 244 11.56 -23.89 -18.67
CA LEU A 244 12.01 -23.56 -17.32
C LEU A 244 12.13 -24.83 -16.49
N ARG A 245 13.32 -25.08 -15.97
CA ARG A 245 13.60 -26.24 -15.09
C ARG A 245 13.89 -25.76 -13.67
N PHE A 246 13.43 -26.53 -12.71
CA PHE A 246 13.73 -26.34 -11.30
C PHE A 246 14.28 -27.63 -10.72
N TYR A 247 15.53 -27.61 -10.25
CA TYR A 247 16.31 -28.81 -9.90
C TYR A 247 16.28 -29.88 -11.00
N GLY A 248 16.45 -29.45 -12.25
CA GLY A 248 16.41 -30.31 -13.42
C GLY A 248 15.03 -30.74 -13.90
N VAL A 249 13.96 -30.55 -13.08
CA VAL A 249 12.60 -30.93 -13.45
C VAL A 249 11.97 -29.79 -14.26
N PRO A 250 11.42 -30.03 -15.47
CA PRO A 250 10.71 -29.03 -16.24
C PRO A 250 9.39 -28.66 -15.53
N ILE A 251 9.24 -27.39 -15.16
CA ILE A 251 8.06 -26.88 -14.46
C ILE A 251 7.16 -26.01 -15.36
N LEU A 252 7.73 -25.38 -16.39
CA LEU A 252 7.02 -24.63 -17.41
C LEU A 252 7.68 -24.83 -18.76
N ALA A 253 6.86 -24.87 -19.81
CA ALA A 253 7.34 -24.88 -21.20
C ALA A 253 6.42 -23.97 -22.05
N ALA A 254 7.02 -23.21 -22.95
CA ALA A 254 6.32 -22.37 -23.91
C ALA A 254 6.96 -22.56 -25.28
N PRO A 255 6.18 -22.94 -26.31
CA PRO A 255 6.70 -23.04 -27.67
C PRO A 255 7.30 -21.73 -28.17
N THR A 256 6.64 -20.63 -27.81
CA THR A 256 7.10 -19.28 -28.10
C THR A 256 6.81 -18.38 -26.91
N LEU A 257 7.77 -17.56 -26.52
CA LEU A 257 7.66 -16.58 -25.44
C LEU A 257 8.24 -15.27 -25.93
N SER A 258 7.45 -14.20 -25.90
CA SER A 258 7.94 -12.87 -26.21
C SER A 258 8.04 -12.03 -24.95
N PHE A 259 9.06 -11.17 -24.86
CA PHE A 259 9.34 -10.32 -23.70
C PHE A 259 9.87 -8.96 -24.15
N PRO A 260 9.57 -7.89 -23.39
CA PRO A 260 10.13 -6.57 -23.69
C PRO A 260 11.62 -6.50 -23.31
N LEU A 261 12.40 -5.76 -24.10
CA LEU A 261 13.80 -5.47 -23.81
C LEU A 261 13.99 -4.17 -23.00
N THR A 262 12.92 -3.42 -22.80
CA THR A 262 12.86 -2.16 -22.04
C THR A 262 11.72 -2.24 -21.00
N GLU A 263 11.48 -1.16 -20.29
CA GLU A 263 10.34 -1.04 -19.34
C GLU A 263 8.98 -0.90 -20.05
N LYS A 264 8.91 -1.00 -21.38
CA LYS A 264 7.65 -0.95 -22.10
C LYS A 264 6.78 -2.15 -21.79
N ARG A 265 5.49 -1.88 -21.62
CA ARG A 265 4.48 -2.91 -21.44
C ARG A 265 4.27 -3.68 -22.75
N LYS A 266 3.95 -4.95 -22.62
CA LYS A 266 3.71 -5.82 -23.77
C LYS A 266 2.62 -6.84 -23.45
N SER A 267 1.73 -7.09 -24.42
CA SER A 267 0.74 -8.16 -24.32
C SER A 267 1.40 -9.54 -24.30
N GLY A 268 0.88 -10.43 -23.44
CA GLY A 268 1.39 -11.79 -23.33
C GLY A 268 0.78 -12.60 -22.21
N TRP A 269 1.04 -13.90 -22.24
CA TRP A 269 0.66 -14.80 -21.17
C TRP A 269 1.56 -14.57 -19.95
N LEU A 270 0.92 -14.54 -18.81
CA LEU A 270 1.59 -14.38 -17.51
C LEU A 270 1.69 -15.76 -16.83
N PRO A 271 2.59 -15.93 -15.84
CA PRO A 271 2.73 -17.20 -15.15
C PRO A 271 1.41 -17.67 -14.53
N PRO A 272 1.18 -18.97 -14.53
CA PRO A 272 -0.03 -19.55 -13.96
C PRO A 272 -0.08 -19.31 -12.45
N SER A 273 -1.26 -18.97 -11.97
CA SER A 273 -1.59 -18.89 -10.55
C SER A 273 -2.18 -20.22 -10.08
N ILE A 274 -1.74 -20.67 -8.92
CA ILE A 274 -2.20 -21.91 -8.30
C ILE A 274 -2.74 -21.59 -6.92
N LYS A 275 -3.99 -21.99 -6.63
CA LYS A 275 -4.60 -21.83 -5.32
C LYS A 275 -5.19 -23.15 -4.87
N LEU A 276 -5.21 -23.38 -3.56
CA LEU A 276 -5.84 -24.53 -2.95
C LEU A 276 -6.64 -24.07 -1.73
N ASP A 277 -7.94 -24.31 -1.75
CA ASP A 277 -8.81 -23.99 -0.63
C ASP A 277 -9.90 -25.04 -0.41
N ASN A 278 -10.51 -25.03 0.78
CA ASN A 278 -11.55 -25.99 1.15
C ASN A 278 -12.90 -25.75 0.47
N LYS A 279 -13.11 -24.61 -0.21
CA LYS A 279 -14.37 -24.25 -0.88
C LYS A 279 -14.33 -24.54 -2.37
N SER A 280 -13.25 -24.14 -3.05
CA SER A 280 -13.06 -24.23 -4.51
C SER A 280 -12.27 -25.48 -4.92
N GLY A 281 -11.53 -26.08 -3.99
CA GLY A 281 -10.58 -27.15 -4.23
C GLY A 281 -9.29 -26.62 -4.82
N PHE A 282 -8.72 -27.35 -5.80
CA PHE A 282 -7.58 -26.87 -6.57
C PHE A 282 -8.06 -25.92 -7.67
N GLU A 283 -7.44 -24.75 -7.76
CA GLU A 283 -7.69 -23.74 -8.79
C GLU A 283 -6.41 -23.46 -9.57
N LEU A 284 -6.50 -23.53 -10.88
CA LEU A 284 -5.46 -23.13 -11.82
C LEU A 284 -5.98 -21.97 -12.67
N GLY A 285 -5.31 -20.83 -12.59
CA GLY A 285 -5.59 -19.65 -13.42
C GLY A 285 -4.42 -19.34 -14.33
N VAL A 286 -4.65 -18.95 -15.57
CA VAL A 286 -3.62 -18.57 -16.54
C VAL A 286 -3.92 -17.16 -17.04
N PRO A 287 -3.31 -16.12 -16.45
CA PRO A 287 -3.58 -14.75 -16.84
C PRO A 287 -3.01 -14.41 -18.22
N TYR A 288 -3.73 -13.63 -18.98
CA TYR A 288 -3.26 -12.97 -20.20
C TYR A 288 -3.31 -11.45 -20.00
N TYR A 289 -2.16 -10.80 -20.06
CA TYR A 289 -2.06 -9.35 -20.06
C TYR A 289 -2.23 -8.82 -21.48
N TRP A 290 -3.13 -7.86 -21.65
CA TRP A 290 -3.40 -7.19 -22.91
C TRP A 290 -3.04 -5.71 -22.80
N ASP A 291 -1.94 -5.32 -23.41
CA ASP A 291 -1.54 -3.93 -23.61
C ASP A 291 -2.33 -3.36 -24.80
N ILE A 292 -3.45 -2.73 -24.49
CA ILE A 292 -4.38 -2.22 -25.53
C ILE A 292 -3.83 -0.91 -26.12
N ALA A 293 -3.30 -0.05 -25.24
CA ALA A 293 -2.72 1.25 -25.59
C ALA A 293 -1.81 1.71 -24.45
N PRO A 294 -0.92 2.72 -24.65
CA PRO A 294 -0.06 3.21 -23.58
C PRO A 294 -0.79 3.62 -22.30
N ASN A 295 -2.04 4.00 -22.40
CA ASN A 295 -2.89 4.48 -21.31
C ASN A 295 -4.06 3.54 -20.98
N ARG A 296 -4.12 2.32 -21.57
CA ARG A 296 -5.18 1.34 -21.34
C ARG A 296 -4.62 -0.07 -21.38
N ASP A 297 -5.00 -0.87 -20.43
CA ASP A 297 -4.65 -2.27 -20.41
C ASP A 297 -5.77 -3.14 -19.81
N ALA A 298 -5.68 -4.43 -20.04
CA ALA A 298 -6.55 -5.42 -19.45
C ALA A 298 -5.77 -6.67 -19.05
N THR A 299 -6.19 -7.34 -17.99
CA THR A 299 -5.72 -8.66 -17.62
C THR A 299 -6.91 -9.60 -17.56
N LEU A 300 -6.88 -10.64 -18.39
CA LEU A 300 -7.91 -11.68 -18.43
C LEU A 300 -7.34 -12.96 -17.81
N THR A 301 -7.99 -13.45 -16.76
CA THR A 301 -7.54 -14.64 -16.03
C THR A 301 -8.60 -15.74 -16.10
N PRO A 302 -8.63 -16.53 -17.17
CA PRO A 302 -9.40 -17.77 -17.16
C PRO A 302 -8.84 -18.70 -16.07
N SER A 303 -9.73 -19.30 -15.29
CA SER A 303 -9.38 -20.23 -14.23
C SER A 303 -10.31 -21.43 -14.19
N VAL A 304 -9.81 -22.56 -13.71
CA VAL A 304 -10.57 -23.78 -13.51
C VAL A 304 -10.43 -24.24 -12.07
N MET A 305 -11.57 -24.43 -11.41
CA MET A 305 -11.67 -24.91 -10.05
C MET A 305 -12.25 -26.33 -10.03
N THR A 306 -11.58 -27.26 -9.34
CA THR A 306 -12.00 -28.68 -9.35
C THR A 306 -13.39 -28.90 -8.78
N ARG A 307 -13.83 -28.09 -7.83
CA ARG A 307 -15.17 -28.23 -7.22
C ARG A 307 -16.24 -27.34 -7.85
N ARG A 308 -15.86 -26.17 -8.38
CA ARG A 308 -16.84 -25.16 -8.80
C ARG A 308 -17.01 -24.99 -10.30
N GLY A 309 -15.99 -25.28 -11.09
CA GLY A 309 -16.05 -25.14 -12.55
C GLY A 309 -15.08 -24.07 -13.08
N ALA A 310 -15.38 -23.54 -14.26
CA ALA A 310 -14.56 -22.55 -14.96
C ALA A 310 -15.03 -21.13 -14.66
N ALA A 311 -14.07 -20.24 -14.37
CA ALA A 311 -14.32 -18.84 -14.13
C ALA A 311 -13.41 -17.94 -14.98
N LEU A 312 -13.80 -16.70 -15.14
CA LEU A 312 -13.02 -15.64 -15.77
C LEU A 312 -12.97 -14.44 -14.81
N ASP A 313 -11.76 -14.04 -14.42
CA ASP A 313 -11.50 -12.76 -13.76
C ASP A 313 -10.90 -11.80 -14.80
N THR A 314 -11.46 -10.60 -14.89
CA THR A 314 -11.05 -9.57 -15.86
C THR A 314 -10.80 -8.27 -15.13
N GLU A 315 -9.61 -7.75 -15.25
CA GLU A 315 -9.26 -6.40 -14.81
C GLU A 315 -9.03 -5.53 -16.05
N PHE A 316 -9.65 -4.37 -16.10
CA PHE A 316 -9.44 -3.35 -17.14
C PHE A 316 -9.10 -2.03 -16.47
N ARG A 317 -8.06 -1.33 -16.96
CA ARG A 317 -7.60 -0.04 -16.43
C ARG A 317 -7.41 0.96 -17.54
N TYR A 318 -7.67 2.22 -17.22
CA TYR A 318 -7.43 3.34 -18.12
C TYR A 318 -6.99 4.59 -17.36
N LEU A 319 -6.16 5.40 -18.02
CA LEU A 319 -5.60 6.64 -17.50
C LEU A 319 -5.53 7.68 -18.63
N GLU A 320 -6.22 8.79 -18.43
CA GLU A 320 -6.22 9.93 -19.34
C GLU A 320 -5.88 11.21 -18.55
N PRO A 321 -5.46 12.30 -19.17
CA PRO A 321 -5.10 13.52 -18.45
C PRO A 321 -6.19 14.06 -17.52
N GLY A 322 -7.47 13.85 -17.85
CA GLY A 322 -8.60 14.33 -17.07
C GLY A 322 -9.38 13.26 -16.32
N TYR A 323 -9.09 11.98 -16.52
CA TYR A 323 -9.83 10.90 -15.87
C TYR A 323 -9.04 9.59 -15.80
N LEU A 324 -9.34 8.80 -14.78
CA LEU A 324 -8.77 7.48 -14.60
C LEU A 324 -9.82 6.51 -14.06
N GLY A 325 -9.59 5.23 -14.25
CA GLY A 325 -10.47 4.25 -13.66
C GLY A 325 -9.99 2.83 -13.84
N SER A 326 -10.68 1.95 -13.11
CA SER A 326 -10.47 0.51 -13.17
C SER A 326 -11.81 -0.23 -13.06
N MET A 327 -11.91 -1.34 -13.75
CA MET A 327 -13.02 -2.27 -13.66
C MET A 327 -12.48 -3.66 -13.41
N GLN A 328 -12.99 -4.33 -12.41
CA GLN A 328 -12.74 -5.75 -12.16
C GLN A 328 -14.06 -6.51 -12.23
N ALA A 329 -14.13 -7.52 -13.08
CA ALA A 329 -15.29 -8.36 -13.27
C ALA A 329 -14.90 -9.83 -13.11
N TYR A 330 -15.53 -10.51 -12.17
CA TYR A 330 -15.40 -11.95 -11.97
C TYR A 330 -16.67 -12.64 -12.43
N MET A 331 -16.55 -13.70 -13.24
CA MET A 331 -17.66 -14.46 -13.77
C MET A 331 -17.41 -15.96 -13.61
N LEU A 332 -18.35 -16.66 -13.01
CA LEU A 332 -18.41 -18.11 -12.88
C LEU A 332 -19.78 -18.57 -13.40
N PRO A 333 -19.91 -18.90 -14.69
CA PRO A 333 -21.20 -19.18 -15.33
C PRO A 333 -21.95 -20.37 -14.74
N ASP A 334 -21.22 -21.37 -14.28
CA ASP A 334 -21.76 -22.58 -13.66
C ASP A 334 -20.98 -22.91 -12.37
N ASP A 335 -21.45 -22.43 -11.22
CA ASP A 335 -20.94 -22.86 -9.93
C ASP A 335 -21.59 -24.18 -9.52
N ARG A 336 -20.90 -25.29 -9.72
CA ARG A 336 -21.35 -26.65 -9.40
C ARG A 336 -21.69 -26.86 -7.92
N VAL A 337 -21.14 -26.04 -7.01
CA VAL A 337 -21.46 -26.10 -5.56
C VAL A 337 -22.72 -25.33 -5.25
N ALA A 338 -22.93 -24.17 -5.87
CA ALA A 338 -24.08 -23.32 -5.64
C ALA A 338 -25.25 -23.60 -6.61
N ASN A 339 -25.03 -24.40 -7.68
CA ASN A 339 -25.96 -24.70 -8.77
C ASN A 339 -26.58 -23.46 -9.43
N ARG A 340 -25.73 -22.45 -9.69
CA ARG A 340 -26.13 -21.18 -10.34
C ARG A 340 -24.92 -20.45 -10.87
N SER A 341 -25.16 -19.48 -11.78
CA SER A 341 -24.14 -18.53 -12.18
C SER A 341 -23.81 -17.58 -11.04
N ARG A 342 -22.53 -17.21 -10.91
CA ARG A 342 -22.06 -16.25 -9.91
C ARG A 342 -21.14 -15.23 -10.56
N TRP A 343 -21.24 -14.00 -10.10
CA TRP A 343 -20.43 -12.90 -10.61
C TRP A 343 -20.18 -11.84 -9.54
N ALA A 344 -19.15 -11.07 -9.75
CA ALA A 344 -18.84 -9.87 -9.00
C ALA A 344 -18.35 -8.77 -9.95
N LEU A 345 -18.68 -7.54 -9.62
CA LEU A 345 -18.25 -6.35 -10.35
C LEU A 345 -17.74 -5.32 -9.36
N ASN A 346 -16.56 -4.76 -9.64
CA ASN A 346 -15.99 -3.62 -8.96
C ASN A 346 -15.56 -2.61 -10.02
N LEU A 347 -16.11 -1.39 -9.95
CA LEU A 347 -15.82 -0.30 -10.88
C LEU A 347 -15.44 0.93 -10.07
N GLY A 348 -14.29 1.51 -10.39
CA GLY A 348 -13.83 2.82 -9.90
C GLY A 348 -13.58 3.75 -11.07
N HIS A 349 -14.13 4.94 -11.02
CA HIS A 349 -13.90 6.01 -12.01
C HIS A 349 -13.74 7.34 -11.28
N GLU A 350 -12.68 8.07 -11.56
CA GLU A 350 -12.44 9.43 -11.07
C GLU A 350 -12.12 10.33 -12.25
N ALA A 351 -12.69 11.51 -12.26
CA ALA A 351 -12.49 12.44 -13.35
C ALA A 351 -12.54 13.89 -12.87
N ARG A 352 -11.85 14.73 -13.63
CA ARG A 352 -11.85 16.18 -13.50
C ARG A 352 -12.24 16.80 -14.83
N TRP A 353 -13.27 17.57 -14.79
CA TRP A 353 -13.76 18.33 -15.95
C TRP A 353 -13.54 19.81 -15.74
N GLU A 354 -12.96 20.46 -16.76
CA GLU A 354 -12.76 21.92 -16.78
C GLU A 354 -13.71 22.54 -17.81
N GLY A 355 -14.64 23.32 -17.32
CA GLY A 355 -15.59 24.05 -18.16
C GLY A 355 -15.27 25.55 -18.15
N ALA A 356 -15.30 26.21 -19.31
CA ALA A 356 -14.97 27.63 -19.45
C ALA A 356 -15.82 28.56 -18.55
N THR A 357 -17.07 28.21 -18.30
CA THR A 357 -18.01 28.98 -17.46
C THR A 357 -18.16 28.45 -16.06
N VAL A 358 -18.01 27.13 -15.87
CA VAL A 358 -18.31 26.43 -14.60
C VAL A 358 -17.05 26.16 -13.79
N GLY A 359 -15.86 26.32 -14.38
CA GLY A 359 -14.60 26.00 -13.75
C GLY A 359 -14.40 24.49 -13.59
N GLU A 360 -13.57 24.11 -12.61
CA GLU A 360 -13.18 22.73 -12.36
C GLU A 360 -14.24 21.98 -11.55
N ILE A 361 -14.64 20.80 -12.03
CA ILE A 361 -15.54 19.87 -11.34
C ILE A 361 -14.85 18.52 -11.23
N ASP A 362 -14.63 18.03 -9.99
CA ASP A 362 -14.26 16.66 -9.74
C ASP A 362 -15.51 15.80 -9.65
N TYR A 363 -15.54 14.66 -10.34
CA TYR A 363 -16.63 13.69 -10.22
C TYR A 363 -16.09 12.26 -10.23
N GLY A 364 -16.87 11.34 -9.68
CA GLY A 364 -16.46 9.96 -9.60
C GLY A 364 -17.62 9.01 -9.38
N LEU A 365 -17.31 7.72 -9.64
CA LEU A 365 -18.20 6.60 -9.42
C LEU A 365 -17.41 5.43 -8.82
N ALA A 366 -17.88 4.90 -7.71
CA ALA A 366 -17.45 3.63 -7.14
C ALA A 366 -18.66 2.69 -7.11
N LEU A 367 -18.58 1.55 -7.76
CA LEU A 367 -19.65 0.57 -7.83
C LEU A 367 -19.11 -0.80 -7.45
N GLN A 368 -19.70 -1.41 -6.42
CA GLN A 368 -19.43 -2.80 -6.06
C GLN A 368 -20.75 -3.57 -6.04
N ARG A 369 -20.81 -4.70 -6.74
CA ARG A 369 -21.96 -5.58 -6.78
C ARG A 369 -21.55 -7.04 -6.89
N THR A 370 -22.35 -7.93 -6.32
CA THR A 370 -22.20 -9.38 -6.44
C THR A 370 -23.54 -10.06 -6.73
N SER A 371 -23.47 -11.26 -7.25
CA SER A 371 -24.65 -12.06 -7.61
C SER A 371 -25.50 -12.49 -6.42
N ASP A 372 -24.89 -12.62 -5.24
CA ASP A 372 -25.57 -13.23 -4.11
C ASP A 372 -24.93 -12.95 -2.73
N ASP A 373 -25.71 -13.15 -1.67
CA ASP A 373 -25.35 -12.88 -0.29
C ASP A 373 -24.22 -13.74 0.27
N ASN A 374 -23.95 -14.92 -0.31
CA ASN A 374 -22.88 -15.81 0.15
C ASN A 374 -21.57 -15.63 -0.63
N PHE A 375 -21.53 -14.73 -1.62
CA PHE A 375 -20.35 -14.52 -2.46
C PHE A 375 -19.10 -14.24 -1.62
N TRP A 376 -19.19 -13.37 -0.62
CA TRP A 376 -18.06 -12.98 0.25
C TRP A 376 -17.50 -14.13 1.08
N LYS A 377 -18.32 -15.14 1.42
CA LYS A 377 -17.89 -16.33 2.18
C LYS A 377 -17.09 -17.31 1.32
N ASP A 378 -17.46 -17.41 0.05
CA ASP A 378 -16.90 -18.40 -0.86
C ASP A 378 -15.69 -17.85 -1.64
N PHE A 379 -15.72 -16.56 -1.98
CA PHE A 379 -14.71 -15.88 -2.79
C PHE A 379 -14.08 -14.71 -2.04
N ALA A 380 -13.63 -14.98 -0.80
CA ALA A 380 -13.00 -13.97 0.02
C ALA A 380 -11.75 -13.38 -0.66
N GLY A 381 -11.70 -12.06 -0.79
CA GLY A 381 -10.58 -11.34 -1.42
C GLY A 381 -10.71 -11.11 -2.92
N THR A 382 -11.78 -11.58 -3.57
CA THR A 382 -12.05 -11.26 -4.99
C THR A 382 -12.43 -9.78 -5.16
N LEU A 383 -13.17 -9.22 -4.20
CA LEU A 383 -13.49 -7.79 -4.19
C LEU A 383 -12.60 -7.05 -3.18
N PRO A 384 -11.97 -5.94 -3.56
CA PRO A 384 -11.26 -5.08 -2.64
C PRO A 384 -12.28 -4.30 -1.79
N SER A 385 -12.66 -4.81 -0.64
CA SER A 385 -13.59 -4.13 0.26
C SER A 385 -13.15 -4.26 1.71
N LEU A 386 -13.20 -3.16 2.45
CA LEU A 386 -13.01 -3.13 3.90
C LEU A 386 -14.21 -3.73 4.63
N THR A 387 -15.37 -3.71 3.98
CA THR A 387 -16.64 -4.22 4.49
C THR A 387 -17.26 -5.20 3.49
N PRO A 388 -16.82 -6.47 3.42
CA PRO A 388 -17.21 -7.39 2.35
C PRO A 388 -18.71 -7.71 2.30
N ARG A 389 -19.48 -7.29 3.30
CA ARG A 389 -20.93 -7.46 3.36
C ARG A 389 -21.73 -6.19 3.03
N LEU A 390 -21.07 -5.05 2.92
CA LEU A 390 -21.65 -3.75 2.55
C LEU A 390 -20.97 -3.27 1.27
N LEU A 391 -21.60 -3.47 0.15
CA LEU A 391 -21.06 -3.14 -1.16
C LEU A 391 -21.65 -1.80 -1.63
N PRO A 392 -20.84 -0.72 -1.70
CA PRO A 392 -21.34 0.59 -2.05
C PRO A 392 -21.58 0.75 -3.56
N THR A 393 -22.55 1.59 -3.89
CA THR A 393 -22.57 2.38 -5.12
C THR A 393 -22.53 3.84 -4.69
N ASP A 394 -21.51 4.54 -5.10
CA ASP A 394 -21.22 5.91 -4.68
C ASP A 394 -20.87 6.74 -5.90
N ALA A 395 -21.76 7.62 -6.32
CA ALA A 395 -21.54 8.57 -7.40
C ALA A 395 -21.54 9.98 -6.83
N TYR A 396 -20.53 10.78 -7.16
CA TYR A 396 -20.43 12.13 -6.65
C TYR A 396 -19.95 13.11 -7.72
N ALA A 397 -20.30 14.37 -7.53
CA ALA A 397 -19.69 15.51 -8.21
C ALA A 397 -19.45 16.62 -7.18
N ARG A 398 -18.31 17.28 -7.26
CA ARG A 398 -17.96 18.38 -6.37
C ARG A 398 -17.24 19.48 -7.13
N ARG A 399 -17.52 20.72 -6.73
CA ARG A 399 -16.85 21.90 -7.24
C ARG A 399 -16.28 22.70 -6.07
N ARG A 400 -15.00 23.06 -6.19
CA ARG A 400 -14.33 23.95 -5.25
C ARG A 400 -14.33 25.37 -5.79
N PHE A 401 -14.64 26.32 -4.90
CA PHE A 401 -14.53 27.75 -5.14
C PHE A 401 -13.50 28.30 -4.16
N ASP A 402 -12.44 28.86 -4.68
CA ASP A 402 -11.46 29.56 -3.86
C ASP A 402 -11.83 31.06 -3.84
N HIS A 403 -12.15 31.52 -2.65
CA HIS A 403 -12.37 32.93 -2.40
C HIS A 403 -11.24 33.39 -1.49
N GLY A 404 -10.72 34.62 -1.68
CA GLY A 404 -9.61 35.11 -0.88
C GLY A 404 -9.82 35.10 0.64
N TRP A 405 -11.03 34.77 1.12
CA TRP A 405 -11.42 34.66 2.53
C TRP A 405 -11.85 33.24 2.95
N GLY A 406 -11.79 32.25 2.08
CA GLY A 406 -12.07 30.85 2.44
C GLY A 406 -12.32 29.92 1.28
N ASP A 407 -12.32 28.63 1.56
CA ASP A 407 -12.57 27.52 0.66
C ASP A 407 -14.04 27.09 0.74
N THR A 408 -14.72 27.09 -0.39
CA THR A 408 -16.13 26.69 -0.51
C THR A 408 -16.23 25.49 -1.44
N VAL A 409 -16.90 24.43 -1.00
CA VAL A 409 -17.13 23.20 -1.77
C VAL A 409 -18.63 22.96 -1.91
N ALA A 410 -19.14 23.03 -3.14
CA ALA A 410 -20.47 22.54 -3.48
C ALA A 410 -20.35 21.09 -3.93
N TYR A 411 -21.24 20.21 -3.48
CA TYR A 411 -21.20 18.80 -3.82
C TYR A 411 -22.59 18.19 -3.95
N THR A 412 -22.67 17.18 -4.78
CA THR A 412 -23.80 16.26 -4.86
C THR A 412 -23.31 14.82 -4.84
N ARG A 413 -24.12 13.95 -4.27
CA ARG A 413 -23.77 12.52 -4.10
C ARG A 413 -25.04 11.68 -4.15
N VAL A 414 -24.91 10.50 -4.73
CA VAL A 414 -25.88 9.39 -4.63
C VAL A 414 -25.15 8.21 -4.06
N GLN A 415 -25.63 7.67 -2.95
CA GLN A 415 -25.01 6.55 -2.27
C GLN A 415 -26.04 5.47 -1.92
N THR A 416 -25.84 4.30 -2.48
CA THR A 416 -26.67 3.11 -2.21
C THR A 416 -25.81 1.93 -1.79
N TRP A 417 -26.43 0.89 -1.22
CA TRP A 417 -25.75 -0.27 -0.70
C TRP A 417 -26.37 -1.57 -1.18
N GLN A 418 -25.57 -2.52 -1.60
CA GLN A 418 -25.98 -3.92 -1.61
C GLN A 418 -25.50 -4.54 -0.31
N VAL A 419 -26.44 -5.03 0.50
CA VAL A 419 -26.17 -5.63 1.82
C VAL A 419 -26.23 -7.14 1.69
N LEU A 420 -25.12 -7.81 1.90
CA LEU A 420 -25.03 -9.27 1.82
C LEU A 420 -25.44 -9.87 3.17
N GLN A 421 -26.66 -10.39 3.24
CA GLN A 421 -27.21 -10.94 4.47
C GLN A 421 -26.79 -12.38 4.72
N ASP A 422 -26.56 -12.71 5.98
CA ASP A 422 -26.35 -14.10 6.39
C ASP A 422 -27.70 -14.83 6.55
N LEU A 423 -27.71 -16.12 6.26
CA LEU A 423 -28.86 -16.99 6.55
C LEU A 423 -29.11 -17.11 8.05
N ASP A 424 -28.03 -17.04 8.87
CA ASP A 424 -28.18 -17.02 10.34
C ASP A 424 -28.73 -15.65 10.78
N PRO A 425 -29.94 -15.63 11.39
CA PRO A 425 -30.56 -14.39 11.88
C PRO A 425 -29.70 -13.62 12.88
N ALA A 426 -28.89 -14.34 13.70
CA ALA A 426 -28.00 -13.74 14.67
C ALA A 426 -26.77 -13.06 14.05
N SER A 427 -26.51 -13.34 12.78
CA SER A 427 -25.40 -12.78 11.99
C SER A 427 -25.88 -11.76 10.95
N ARG A 428 -27.15 -11.39 10.95
CA ARG A 428 -27.69 -10.35 10.07
C ARG A 428 -27.13 -8.99 10.46
N ILE A 429 -26.86 -8.15 9.46
CA ILE A 429 -26.42 -6.77 9.66
C ILE A 429 -27.53 -5.80 9.29
N VAL A 430 -27.57 -4.67 10.00
CA VAL A 430 -28.51 -3.59 9.71
C VAL A 430 -28.08 -2.89 8.42
N SER A 431 -29.02 -2.72 7.47
CA SER A 431 -28.78 -1.98 6.23
C SER A 431 -28.58 -0.51 6.56
N PRO A 432 -27.48 0.12 6.12
CA PRO A 432 -27.32 1.55 6.22
C PRO A 432 -28.36 2.27 5.35
N TYR A 433 -28.73 3.48 5.75
CA TYR A 433 -29.58 4.33 4.91
C TYR A 433 -28.87 4.68 3.60
N GLN A 434 -29.63 4.63 2.52
CA GLN A 434 -29.23 5.14 1.21
C GLN A 434 -29.43 6.67 1.19
N ARG A 435 -28.62 7.37 0.38
CA ARG A 435 -28.73 8.83 0.20
C ARG A 435 -28.98 9.12 -1.28
N GLU A 436 -30.23 9.55 -1.60
CA GLU A 436 -30.69 9.63 -3.00
C GLU A 436 -31.61 10.84 -3.24
N PRO A 437 -31.09 12.05 -3.48
CA PRO A 437 -29.69 12.50 -3.46
C PRO A 437 -29.24 13.10 -2.13
N GLN A 438 -27.95 13.36 -2.03
CA GLN A 438 -27.31 14.25 -1.08
C GLN A 438 -26.79 15.49 -1.85
N ILE A 439 -27.16 16.71 -1.45
CA ILE A 439 -26.71 17.95 -2.07
C ILE A 439 -26.25 18.86 -0.95
N GLY A 440 -25.05 19.39 -1.03
CA GLY A 440 -24.49 20.19 0.05
C GLY A 440 -23.56 21.29 -0.40
N LEU A 441 -23.38 22.22 0.51
CA LEU A 441 -22.45 23.34 0.42
C LEU A 441 -21.70 23.44 1.73
N ARG A 442 -20.37 23.33 1.67
CA ARG A 442 -19.48 23.46 2.82
C ARG A 442 -18.51 24.58 2.60
N GLN A 443 -18.32 25.41 3.63
CA GLN A 443 -17.36 26.51 3.61
C GLN A 443 -16.50 26.49 4.87
N ARG A 444 -15.23 26.80 4.68
CA ARG A 444 -14.25 27.01 5.75
C ARG A 444 -13.42 28.23 5.44
N GLY A 445 -13.10 29.02 6.45
CA GLY A 445 -12.28 30.18 6.30
C GLY A 445 -11.66 30.64 7.61
N ALA A 446 -10.66 31.50 7.48
CA ALA A 446 -10.02 32.14 8.60
C ALA A 446 -9.64 33.58 8.21
N ALA A 447 -9.98 34.57 9.05
CA ALA A 447 -9.54 35.93 8.88
C ALA A 447 -9.45 36.64 10.23
N SER A 448 -8.47 37.51 10.41
CA SER A 448 -8.26 38.30 11.64
C SER A 448 -8.27 37.49 12.92
N GLY A 449 -7.75 36.26 12.88
CA GLY A 449 -7.73 35.33 14.01
C GLY A 449 -9.05 34.67 14.35
N LEU A 450 -10.09 34.85 13.53
CA LEU A 450 -11.34 34.12 13.59
C LEU A 450 -11.32 33.01 12.57
N GLU A 451 -11.74 31.81 12.99
CA GLU A 451 -11.95 30.64 12.16
C GLU A 451 -13.45 30.34 12.10
N TRP A 452 -13.96 30.09 10.91
CA TRP A 452 -15.35 29.69 10.74
C TRP A 452 -15.47 28.48 9.84
N GLN A 453 -16.51 27.72 10.11
CA GLN A 453 -16.91 26.60 9.27
C GLN A 453 -18.44 26.57 9.26
N TRP A 454 -19.03 26.40 8.09
CA TRP A 454 -20.43 26.08 7.99
C TRP A 454 -20.69 25.06 6.87
N GLU A 455 -21.77 24.32 7.03
CA GLU A 455 -22.24 23.31 6.11
C GLU A 455 -23.76 23.33 6.06
N THR A 456 -24.32 23.32 4.87
CA THR A 456 -25.76 23.13 4.65
C THR A 456 -25.94 22.00 3.67
N GLU A 457 -26.80 21.04 4.00
CA GLU A 457 -26.97 19.85 3.22
C GLU A 457 -28.42 19.37 3.24
N ALA A 458 -28.94 19.02 2.06
CA ALA A 458 -30.20 18.34 1.85
C ALA A 458 -29.96 16.89 1.47
N ASN A 459 -30.62 15.99 2.16
CA ASN A 459 -30.56 14.55 1.91
C ASN A 459 -31.95 13.96 1.77
N ARG A 460 -32.11 13.03 0.87
CA ARG A 460 -33.19 12.08 0.86
C ARG A 460 -32.67 10.72 1.34
N PHE A 461 -33.27 10.19 2.41
CA PHE A 461 -32.92 8.90 2.98
C PHE A 461 -33.94 7.84 2.63
N SER A 462 -33.47 6.70 2.11
CA SER A 462 -34.26 5.50 1.86
C SER A 462 -33.63 4.27 2.51
N ASN A 463 -34.38 3.21 2.72
CA ASN A 463 -33.88 1.94 3.24
C ASN A 463 -34.74 0.80 2.71
N ASP A 464 -34.10 -0.36 2.45
CA ASP A 464 -34.81 -1.56 1.97
C ASP A 464 -35.64 -2.24 3.07
N ASP A 465 -35.36 -1.93 4.34
CA ASP A 465 -36.17 -2.39 5.48
C ASP A 465 -37.36 -1.45 5.68
N ALA A 466 -38.54 -1.90 5.31
CA ALA A 466 -39.77 -1.14 5.42
C ALA A 466 -40.16 -0.78 6.89
N SER A 467 -39.53 -1.38 7.89
CA SER A 467 -39.74 -1.04 9.30
C SER A 467 -38.98 0.22 9.72
N LEU A 468 -38.01 0.64 8.93
CA LEU A 468 -37.20 1.82 9.20
C LEU A 468 -37.86 3.06 8.60
N GLN A 469 -37.78 4.16 9.34
CA GLN A 469 -38.32 5.45 8.93
C GLN A 469 -37.50 6.06 7.81
N THR A 470 -38.15 6.51 6.74
CA THR A 470 -37.52 7.17 5.59
C THR A 470 -38.00 8.61 5.46
N GLY A 471 -37.30 9.44 4.68
CA GLY A 471 -37.66 10.84 4.52
C GLY A 471 -36.53 11.73 4.06
N SER A 472 -36.79 13.02 4.07
CA SER A 472 -35.84 14.07 3.71
C SER A 472 -35.33 14.81 4.95
N ARG A 473 -34.07 15.23 4.91
CA ARG A 473 -33.47 16.11 5.93
C ARG A 473 -32.78 17.27 5.24
N LEU A 474 -33.07 18.47 5.71
CA LEU A 474 -32.26 19.66 5.47
C LEU A 474 -31.55 20.02 6.77
N HIS A 475 -30.22 20.10 6.75
CA HIS A 475 -29.48 20.54 7.93
C HIS A 475 -28.51 21.68 7.65
N ALA A 476 -28.23 22.44 8.72
CA ALA A 476 -27.21 23.47 8.74
C ALA A 476 -26.36 23.33 10.00
N LEU A 477 -25.06 23.20 9.81
CA LEU A 477 -24.04 23.20 10.86
C LEU A 477 -23.21 24.46 10.73
N GLY A 478 -22.92 25.12 11.84
CA GLY A 478 -22.04 26.28 11.85
C GLY A 478 -21.16 26.31 13.07
N SER A 479 -19.93 26.76 12.92
CA SER A 479 -19.04 27.05 14.03
C SER A 479 -18.17 28.28 13.78
N LEU A 480 -17.93 29.04 14.84
CA LEU A 480 -17.00 30.15 14.90
C LEU A 480 -16.07 29.96 16.07
N ALA A 481 -14.78 30.04 15.83
CA ALA A 481 -13.73 29.87 16.82
C ALA A 481 -12.71 31.01 16.74
N ARG A 482 -12.09 31.35 17.87
CA ARG A 482 -10.99 32.32 17.91
C ARG A 482 -9.82 31.73 18.71
N PRO A 483 -8.90 30.98 18.06
CA PRO A 483 -7.67 30.60 18.72
C PRO A 483 -6.87 31.85 19.15
N TRP A 484 -6.45 31.85 20.41
CA TRP A 484 -5.68 32.93 20.98
C TRP A 484 -4.49 32.38 21.76
N SER A 485 -3.31 32.93 21.51
CA SER A 485 -2.08 32.62 22.22
C SER A 485 -1.51 33.93 22.75
N PRO A 486 -1.38 34.08 24.07
CA PRO A 486 -0.84 35.31 24.66
C PRO A 486 0.62 35.53 24.28
N THR A 487 0.98 36.79 24.01
CA THR A 487 2.33 37.16 23.57
C THR A 487 3.45 36.79 24.58
N GLY A 488 3.13 36.71 25.86
CA GLY A 488 4.07 36.29 26.90
C GLY A 488 4.05 34.80 27.28
N ALA A 489 3.21 34.01 26.65
CA ALA A 489 3.06 32.58 26.95
C ALA A 489 2.85 31.77 25.65
N PRO A 490 3.88 31.64 24.84
CA PRO A 490 3.76 31.03 23.50
C PRO A 490 3.36 29.54 23.53
N GLY A 491 3.51 28.86 24.65
CA GLY A 491 3.06 27.47 24.83
C GLY A 491 1.61 27.33 25.29
N TRP A 492 0.86 28.42 25.48
CA TRP A 492 -0.54 28.40 25.89
C TRP A 492 -1.45 28.79 24.72
N THR A 493 -2.46 27.97 24.50
CA THR A 493 -3.54 28.27 23.54
C THR A 493 -4.89 28.22 24.24
N LEU A 494 -5.75 29.22 23.96
CA LEU A 494 -7.11 29.30 24.42
C LEU A 494 -8.04 29.49 23.22
N THR A 495 -8.97 28.54 23.01
CA THR A 495 -9.84 28.55 21.85
C THR A 495 -11.30 28.52 22.29
N PRO A 496 -11.96 29.68 22.48
CA PRO A 496 -13.41 29.73 22.56
C PRO A 496 -14.02 29.39 21.21
N ARG A 497 -15.11 28.62 21.25
CA ARG A 497 -15.89 28.25 20.06
C ARG A 497 -17.37 28.30 20.37
N VAL A 498 -18.13 28.80 19.42
CA VAL A 498 -19.58 28.71 19.39
C VAL A 498 -19.99 27.96 18.13
N SER A 499 -20.89 27.01 18.27
CA SER A 499 -21.41 26.22 17.17
C SER A 499 -22.91 25.99 17.30
N PHE A 500 -23.54 25.66 16.18
CA PHE A 500 -24.93 25.23 16.16
C PHE A 500 -25.14 24.06 15.21
N ASN A 501 -26.14 23.27 15.54
CA ASN A 501 -26.63 22.17 14.71
C ASN A 501 -28.13 22.32 14.56
N ALA A 502 -28.56 22.67 13.34
CA ALA A 502 -29.98 22.82 12.99
C ALA A 502 -30.36 21.75 11.96
N ALA A 503 -31.52 21.15 12.14
CA ALA A 503 -32.04 20.18 11.18
C ALA A 503 -33.58 20.27 11.14
N THR A 504 -34.13 20.07 9.94
CA THR A 504 -35.56 19.86 9.69
C THR A 504 -35.76 18.61 8.90
N TYR A 505 -36.79 17.88 9.23
CA TYR A 505 -37.12 16.57 8.68
C TYR A 505 -38.51 16.61 8.06
N ASP A 506 -38.68 15.95 6.91
CA ASP A 506 -39.97 15.63 6.29
C ASP A 506 -40.00 14.14 6.00
N LEU A 507 -40.92 13.41 6.66
CA LEU A 507 -40.89 11.96 6.80
C LEU A 507 -42.01 11.29 6.00
N ASP A 508 -41.70 10.15 5.42
CA ASP A 508 -42.67 9.37 4.66
C ASP A 508 -43.71 8.68 5.58
N GLN A 509 -43.28 8.25 6.76
CA GLN A 509 -44.14 7.66 7.79
C GLN A 509 -44.31 8.66 8.96
N PRO A 510 -45.47 8.75 9.55
CA PRO A 510 -45.68 9.64 10.70
C PRO A 510 -44.83 9.20 11.90
N LEU A 511 -44.40 10.15 12.69
CA LEU A 511 -43.83 9.92 14.03
C LEU A 511 -44.89 9.34 14.97
N ALA A 512 -44.45 8.89 16.17
CA ALA A 512 -45.35 8.35 17.17
C ALA A 512 -46.47 9.33 17.62
N ASP A 513 -46.25 10.63 17.46
CA ASP A 513 -47.22 11.69 17.74
C ASP A 513 -48.08 12.09 16.53
N GLY A 514 -47.99 11.37 15.42
CA GLY A 514 -48.73 11.57 14.17
C GLY A 514 -48.16 12.67 13.22
N ARG A 515 -47.15 13.40 13.63
CA ARG A 515 -46.51 14.43 12.77
C ARG A 515 -45.63 13.77 11.72
N ARG A 516 -45.51 14.34 10.53
CA ARG A 516 -44.57 13.97 9.47
C ARG A 516 -43.40 14.90 9.37
N SER A 517 -43.44 16.04 10.04
CA SER A 517 -42.34 17.00 10.06
C SER A 517 -41.84 17.25 11.47
N ALA A 518 -40.54 17.46 11.59
CA ALA A 518 -39.89 17.81 12.85
C ALA A 518 -38.71 18.75 12.57
N SER A 519 -38.37 19.58 13.57
CA SER A 519 -37.20 20.44 13.47
C SER A 519 -36.50 20.57 14.81
N ARG A 520 -35.21 20.89 14.79
CA ARG A 520 -34.44 21.21 15.99
C ARG A 520 -33.31 22.19 15.68
N VAL A 521 -32.97 22.98 16.70
CA VAL A 521 -31.76 23.83 16.70
C VAL A 521 -31.09 23.70 18.06
N ILE A 522 -29.80 23.32 18.01
CA ILE A 522 -29.01 23.03 19.20
C ILE A 522 -27.70 23.86 19.15
N PRO A 523 -27.59 24.90 19.99
CA PRO A 523 -26.36 25.66 20.15
C PRO A 523 -25.38 24.89 21.08
N THR A 524 -24.09 25.05 20.83
CA THR A 524 -23.01 24.53 21.68
C THR A 524 -21.94 25.59 21.86
N VAL A 525 -21.50 25.75 23.09
CA VAL A 525 -20.37 26.64 23.45
C VAL A 525 -19.27 25.75 24.02
N SER A 526 -18.05 25.93 23.54
CA SER A 526 -16.91 25.24 24.09
C SER A 526 -15.71 26.17 24.30
N LEU A 527 -14.86 25.80 25.24
CA LEU A 527 -13.62 26.49 25.57
C LEU A 527 -12.51 25.45 25.72
N ASP A 528 -11.56 25.50 24.81
CA ASP A 528 -10.39 24.60 24.83
C ASP A 528 -9.16 25.36 25.27
N SER A 529 -8.53 24.90 26.33
CA SER A 529 -7.31 25.50 26.87
C SER A 529 -6.22 24.43 26.98
N ALA A 530 -5.17 24.63 26.22
CA ALA A 530 -4.03 23.70 26.17
C ALA A 530 -2.70 24.43 26.43
N TRP A 531 -1.85 23.83 27.25
CA TRP A 531 -0.51 24.31 27.51
C TRP A 531 0.51 23.28 27.03
N ILE A 532 1.66 23.75 26.59
CA ILE A 532 2.82 22.94 26.27
C ILE A 532 4.01 23.54 26.99
N PHE A 533 4.49 22.81 28.00
CA PHE A 533 5.73 23.11 28.70
C PHE A 533 6.83 22.19 28.21
N GLU A 534 7.99 22.73 27.93
CA GLU A 534 9.14 21.97 27.45
C GLU A 534 10.35 22.18 28.36
N ARG A 535 11.08 21.11 28.58
CA ARG A 535 12.37 21.15 29.25
C ARG A 535 13.36 20.14 28.70
N ASP A 536 14.61 20.46 28.73
CA ASP A 536 15.67 19.49 28.50
C ASP A 536 15.75 18.52 29.67
N SER A 537 15.92 17.27 29.37
CA SER A 537 15.93 16.17 30.33
C SER A 537 17.01 15.15 29.95
N ASN A 538 17.81 14.76 30.95
CA ASN A 538 18.70 13.60 30.88
C ASN A 538 18.02 12.44 31.61
N ALA A 539 17.16 11.72 30.92
CA ALA A 539 16.41 10.61 31.49
C ALA A 539 16.71 9.31 30.76
N PHE A 540 16.70 8.20 31.49
CA PHE A 540 16.93 6.85 30.92
C PHE A 540 18.28 6.71 30.19
N GLY A 541 19.29 7.50 30.56
CA GLY A 541 20.59 7.50 29.90
C GLY A 541 20.63 8.11 28.50
N ARG A 542 19.66 8.97 28.16
CA ARG A 542 19.52 9.66 26.87
C ARG A 542 19.25 11.14 27.05
N GLU A 543 19.71 11.93 26.09
CA GLU A 543 19.36 13.36 26.00
C GLU A 543 17.99 13.47 25.32
N LEU A 544 16.99 13.91 26.07
CA LEU A 544 15.61 13.98 25.66
C LEU A 544 15.08 15.40 25.91
N THR A 545 14.09 15.80 25.11
CA THR A 545 13.24 16.96 25.44
C THR A 545 11.92 16.41 26.01
N GLN A 546 11.63 16.76 27.26
CA GLN A 546 10.35 16.41 27.89
C GLN A 546 9.33 17.51 27.65
N THR A 547 8.14 17.13 27.17
CA THR A 547 6.97 18.01 27.18
C THR A 547 6.02 17.64 28.33
N LEU A 548 5.29 18.62 28.84
CA LEU A 548 4.14 18.42 29.71
C LEU A 548 2.98 19.23 29.13
N GLU A 549 1.87 18.53 28.78
CA GLU A 549 0.79 19.07 27.98
C GLU A 549 -0.54 18.94 28.75
N PRO A 550 -0.83 19.78 29.74
CA PRO A 550 -2.15 19.83 30.37
C PRO A 550 -3.16 20.45 29.41
N ARG A 551 -4.38 19.91 29.39
CA ARG A 551 -5.49 20.38 28.58
C ARG A 551 -6.79 20.36 29.38
N LEU A 552 -7.52 21.46 29.33
CA LEU A 552 -8.85 21.61 29.88
C LEU A 552 -9.83 21.95 28.75
N PHE A 553 -10.91 21.19 28.66
CA PHE A 553 -11.93 21.36 27.64
C PHE A 553 -13.31 21.44 28.27
N TYR A 554 -13.92 22.60 28.22
CA TYR A 554 -15.29 22.83 28.70
C TYR A 554 -16.28 22.83 27.52
N VAL A 555 -17.43 22.17 27.71
CA VAL A 555 -18.52 22.14 26.71
C VAL A 555 -19.84 22.35 27.41
N ASN A 556 -20.66 23.25 26.85
CA ASN A 556 -22.06 23.42 27.24
C ASN A 556 -22.96 23.33 26.00
N THR A 557 -23.81 22.29 25.99
CA THR A 557 -24.89 22.09 25.01
C THR A 557 -26.19 21.90 25.79
N PRO A 558 -27.19 22.80 25.62
CA PRO A 558 -28.44 22.68 26.33
C PRO A 558 -29.20 21.43 25.93
N PHE A 559 -29.90 20.81 26.85
CA PHE A 559 -30.80 19.73 26.53
C PHE A 559 -31.88 20.17 25.55
N ARG A 560 -32.05 19.42 24.48
CA ARG A 560 -33.20 19.49 23.58
C ARG A 560 -33.75 18.09 23.42
N ASP A 561 -35.06 17.96 23.58
CA ASP A 561 -35.68 16.65 23.39
C ASP A 561 -35.51 16.20 21.91
N GLN A 562 -34.94 15.04 21.74
CA GLN A 562 -34.71 14.39 20.46
C GLN A 562 -35.39 13.01 20.41
N THR A 563 -36.25 12.72 21.43
CA THR A 563 -37.02 11.50 21.48
C THR A 563 -38.02 11.49 20.32
N GLY A 564 -38.07 10.38 19.60
CA GLY A 564 -38.94 10.28 18.43
C GLY A 564 -38.45 10.97 17.15
N LEU A 565 -37.35 11.75 17.18
CA LEU A 565 -36.74 12.24 15.94
C LEU A 565 -36.06 11.07 15.19
N PRO A 566 -36.06 11.10 13.85
CA PRO A 566 -35.38 10.08 13.06
C PRO A 566 -33.89 10.06 13.33
N ASN A 567 -33.23 8.93 13.10
CA ASN A 567 -31.79 8.79 13.16
C ASN A 567 -31.30 8.05 11.91
N PHE A 568 -30.86 8.83 10.92
CA PHE A 568 -30.40 8.30 9.64
C PHE A 568 -28.90 8.02 9.61
N ASP A 569 -28.10 8.81 10.37
CA ASP A 569 -26.64 8.78 10.22
C ASP A 569 -25.81 8.89 11.50
N SER A 570 -26.47 8.93 12.67
CA SER A 570 -25.73 9.13 13.91
C SER A 570 -25.52 7.83 14.69
N ALA A 571 -24.29 7.64 15.12
CA ALA A 571 -23.88 6.56 16.02
C ALA A 571 -22.98 7.11 17.13
N ALA A 572 -22.90 6.41 18.26
CA ALA A 572 -21.99 6.78 19.33
C ALA A 572 -20.52 6.65 18.87
N ASN A 573 -19.74 7.68 19.15
CA ASN A 573 -18.31 7.62 18.97
C ASN A 573 -17.66 6.70 20.00
N ASP A 574 -16.63 5.99 19.62
CA ASP A 574 -15.78 5.26 20.55
C ASP A 574 -15.20 6.23 21.59
N PHE A 575 -15.40 5.90 22.86
CA PHE A 575 -14.84 6.67 23.97
C PHE A 575 -13.34 6.34 24.11
N ASN A 576 -12.49 7.29 23.77
CA ASN A 576 -11.04 7.14 23.78
C ASN A 576 -10.34 8.47 24.08
N PHE A 577 -9.01 8.46 24.13
CA PHE A 577 -8.19 9.63 24.49
C PHE A 577 -8.34 10.82 23.54
N THR A 578 -8.77 10.61 22.33
CA THR A 578 -9.05 11.67 21.34
C THR A 578 -10.49 12.15 21.45
N SER A 579 -11.46 11.24 21.47
CA SER A 579 -12.88 11.59 21.46
C SER A 579 -13.38 12.15 22.80
N ILE A 580 -12.64 11.98 23.89
CA ILE A 580 -12.97 12.57 25.18
C ILE A 580 -13.02 14.11 25.14
N TYR A 581 -12.28 14.74 24.19
CA TYR A 581 -12.26 16.19 23.94
C TYR A 581 -13.20 16.61 22.80
N SER A 582 -14.17 15.79 22.42
CA SER A 582 -15.18 16.19 21.44
C SER A 582 -16.36 16.91 22.11
N ASP A 583 -16.98 17.84 21.39
CA ASP A 583 -18.17 18.57 21.84
C ASP A 583 -19.47 17.76 21.70
N ASN A 584 -19.47 16.71 20.86
CA ASN A 584 -20.57 15.76 20.69
C ASN A 584 -20.06 14.31 20.84
N VAL A 585 -20.79 13.48 21.57
CA VAL A 585 -20.45 12.05 21.73
C VAL A 585 -20.97 11.18 20.58
N PHE A 586 -21.68 11.78 19.62
CA PHE A 586 -22.17 11.11 18.43
C PHE A 586 -21.40 11.56 17.18
N SER A 587 -21.26 10.64 16.25
CA SER A 587 -20.96 10.95 14.85
C SER A 587 -22.24 11.37 14.11
N GLY A 588 -22.11 11.84 12.86
CA GLY A 588 -23.27 12.24 12.05
C GLY A 588 -23.93 13.52 12.54
N VAL A 589 -25.17 13.73 12.09
CA VAL A 589 -25.90 14.98 12.32
C VAL A 589 -27.12 14.81 13.21
N ASP A 590 -27.78 13.66 13.16
CA ASP A 590 -29.12 13.46 13.74
C ASP A 590 -29.17 13.44 15.26
N ARG A 591 -28.09 13.11 15.92
CA ARG A 591 -28.00 13.10 17.38
C ARG A 591 -26.93 14.04 17.88
N VAL A 592 -27.29 14.90 18.79
CA VAL A 592 -26.39 15.82 19.52
C VAL A 592 -26.59 15.61 21.02
N SER A 593 -25.50 15.22 21.70
CA SER A 593 -25.54 15.04 23.15
C SER A 593 -25.73 16.36 23.88
N ASP A 594 -26.62 16.39 24.86
CA ASP A 594 -26.60 17.50 25.81
C ASP A 594 -25.34 17.40 26.68
N ALA A 595 -24.74 18.52 26.99
CA ALA A 595 -23.48 18.57 27.72
C ALA A 595 -23.46 19.78 28.67
N ASN A 596 -22.92 19.60 29.83
CA ASN A 596 -22.33 20.61 30.70
C ASN A 596 -21.21 19.91 31.44
N GLN A 597 -20.01 20.01 30.89
CA GLN A 597 -18.91 19.12 31.28
C GLN A 597 -17.56 19.79 31.12
N VAL A 598 -16.63 19.31 31.93
CA VAL A 598 -15.21 19.67 31.86
C VAL A 598 -14.42 18.40 31.65
N THR A 599 -13.61 18.36 30.64
CA THR A 599 -12.58 17.31 30.43
C THR A 599 -11.23 17.87 30.85
N ALA A 600 -10.57 17.20 31.76
CA ALA A 600 -9.21 17.50 32.18
C ALA A 600 -8.29 16.33 31.80
N GLY A 601 -7.15 16.64 31.25
CA GLY A 601 -6.14 15.65 30.99
C GLY A 601 -4.75 16.24 30.93
N VAL A 602 -3.77 15.35 31.03
CA VAL A 602 -2.36 15.71 30.90
C VAL A 602 -1.63 14.61 30.11
N THR A 603 -0.80 15.04 29.18
CA THR A 603 0.12 14.16 28.45
C THR A 603 1.54 14.62 28.70
N THR A 604 2.45 13.71 28.88
CA THR A 604 3.89 13.99 28.88
C THR A 604 4.56 13.14 27.83
N ARG A 605 5.47 13.75 27.06
CA ARG A 605 6.26 13.09 26.03
C ARG A 605 7.73 13.30 26.29
N PHE A 606 8.52 12.33 25.92
CA PHE A 606 9.97 12.42 25.91
C PHE A 606 10.43 12.20 24.48
N LEU A 607 10.98 13.24 23.89
CA LEU A 607 11.41 13.28 22.49
C LEU A 607 12.95 13.21 22.45
N ASP A 608 13.49 12.36 21.58
CA ASP A 608 14.93 12.30 21.35
C ASP A 608 15.41 13.62 20.73
N ARG A 609 16.43 14.25 21.32
CA ARG A 609 16.91 15.57 20.89
C ARG A 609 17.53 15.57 19.50
N THR A 610 18.08 14.45 19.10
CA THR A 610 18.79 14.33 17.81
C THR A 610 17.83 14.07 16.67
N THR A 611 16.88 13.16 16.87
CA THR A 611 15.98 12.68 15.83
C THR A 611 14.57 13.27 15.90
N GLY A 612 14.19 13.84 17.03
CA GLY A 612 12.82 14.27 17.31
C GLY A 612 11.84 13.12 17.57
N ALA A 613 12.32 11.88 17.57
CA ALA A 613 11.48 10.70 17.75
C ALA A 613 10.94 10.60 19.19
N GLU A 614 9.65 10.25 19.32
CA GLU A 614 9.02 10.07 20.62
C GLU A 614 9.52 8.78 21.29
N ALA A 615 10.20 8.88 22.42
CA ALA A 615 10.73 7.74 23.17
C ALA A 615 9.76 7.19 24.21
N LEU A 616 8.97 8.09 24.85
CA LEU A 616 7.94 7.74 25.81
C LEU A 616 6.81 8.75 25.74
N ARG A 617 5.58 8.28 25.80
CA ARG A 617 4.37 9.07 25.99
C ARG A 617 3.51 8.47 27.07
N LEU A 618 3.06 9.28 28.01
CA LEU A 618 2.09 8.91 29.03
C LEU A 618 0.99 9.93 29.05
N GLY A 619 -0.25 9.49 29.18
CA GLY A 619 -1.41 10.36 29.21
C GLY A 619 -2.48 9.84 30.18
N ILE A 620 -3.17 10.79 30.81
CA ILE A 620 -4.32 10.54 31.65
C ILE A 620 -5.37 11.60 31.34
N ALA A 621 -6.62 11.19 31.19
CA ALA A 621 -7.74 12.11 30.98
C ALA A 621 -9.03 11.59 31.61
N GLN A 622 -9.85 12.51 32.10
CA GLN A 622 -11.16 12.22 32.65
C GLN A 622 -12.12 13.38 32.40
N ARG A 623 -13.39 13.06 32.21
CA ARG A 623 -14.46 14.03 32.03
C ARG A 623 -15.32 14.08 33.29
N THR A 624 -15.65 15.30 33.73
CA THR A 624 -16.57 15.58 34.81
C THR A 624 -17.86 16.12 34.24
N LEU A 625 -18.98 15.48 34.54
CA LEU A 625 -20.32 15.95 34.20
C LEU A 625 -20.80 16.89 35.31
N LEU A 626 -21.11 18.13 34.95
CA LEU A 626 -21.67 19.14 35.86
C LEU A 626 -23.21 19.05 35.88
N ARG A 627 -23.80 18.32 34.95
CA ARG A 627 -25.23 18.05 34.83
C ARG A 627 -25.40 16.62 34.25
N THR A 628 -26.50 15.95 34.67
CA THR A 628 -26.95 14.69 34.07
C THR A 628 -27.06 14.83 32.56
N GLN A 629 -26.43 13.92 31.84
CA GLN A 629 -26.53 13.84 30.37
C GLN A 629 -27.72 12.92 30.04
N ARG A 630 -28.66 13.43 29.25
CA ARG A 630 -29.93 12.76 28.93
C ARG A 630 -29.93 12.14 27.54
N ILE A 631 -29.17 12.73 26.60
CA ILE A 631 -29.06 12.21 25.24
C ILE A 631 -27.82 11.33 25.16
N THR A 632 -28.02 10.04 25.20
CA THR A 632 -27.00 9.00 25.28
C THR A 632 -27.19 7.92 24.19
N ALA A 633 -26.21 7.09 23.96
CA ALA A 633 -26.25 6.07 22.94
C ALA A 633 -27.30 4.98 23.18
N ASP A 634 -27.52 4.62 24.43
CA ASP A 634 -28.48 3.59 24.87
C ASP A 634 -29.81 4.16 25.33
N GLY A 635 -29.98 5.49 25.30
CA GLY A 635 -31.16 6.19 25.76
C GLY A 635 -31.27 6.30 27.29
N SER A 636 -30.35 5.74 28.08
CA SER A 636 -30.34 5.78 29.54
C SER A 636 -29.57 7.02 30.01
N PRO A 637 -30.13 7.89 30.85
CA PRO A 637 -29.45 9.09 31.34
C PRO A 637 -28.20 8.73 32.13
N ILE A 638 -27.07 9.39 31.80
CA ILE A 638 -25.84 9.29 32.58
C ILE A 638 -25.89 10.24 33.74
N THR A 639 -26.08 9.69 34.94
CA THR A 639 -26.16 10.42 36.23
C THR A 639 -24.82 10.44 36.96
N GLN A 640 -23.86 9.65 36.54
CA GLN A 640 -22.52 9.60 37.12
C GLN A 640 -21.77 10.90 36.87
N ARG A 641 -21.15 11.41 37.94
CA ARG A 641 -20.40 12.67 37.84
C ARG A 641 -19.12 12.56 37.05
N TRP A 642 -18.48 11.42 37.07
CA TRP A 642 -17.19 11.14 36.43
C TRP A 642 -17.34 10.14 35.30
N SER A 643 -16.73 10.42 34.16
CA SER A 643 -16.55 9.42 33.13
C SER A 643 -15.53 8.35 33.57
N ASP A 644 -15.44 7.30 32.80
CA ASP A 644 -14.30 6.39 32.91
C ASP A 644 -12.99 7.16 32.75
N LEU A 645 -11.98 6.76 33.52
CA LEU A 645 -10.63 7.28 33.45
C LEU A 645 -9.91 6.66 32.25
N LEU A 646 -9.33 7.48 31.39
CA LEU A 646 -8.53 7.06 30.26
C LEU A 646 -7.03 7.17 30.59
N LEU A 647 -6.33 6.07 30.38
CA LEU A 647 -4.88 5.98 30.52
C LEU A 647 -4.28 5.63 29.15
N LEU A 648 -3.19 6.28 28.82
CA LEU A 648 -2.42 6.07 27.60
C LEU A 648 -0.95 5.89 27.98
N GLY A 649 -0.29 4.88 27.43
CA GLY A 649 1.15 4.67 27.56
C GLY A 649 1.73 4.12 26.27
N SER A 650 2.80 4.75 25.79
CA SER A 650 3.55 4.29 24.61
C SER A 650 5.04 4.49 24.86
N THR A 651 5.86 3.47 24.60
CA THR A 651 7.29 3.59 24.81
C THR A 651 8.12 2.69 23.89
N HIS A 652 9.29 3.19 23.50
CA HIS A 652 10.39 2.46 22.90
C HIS A 652 11.75 2.81 23.55
N LEU A 653 11.72 3.14 24.82
CA LEU A 653 12.92 3.42 25.61
C LEU A 653 13.89 2.23 25.68
N VAL A 654 13.35 1.02 25.76
CA VAL A 654 14.14 -0.19 25.73
C VAL A 654 14.43 -0.56 24.28
N ARG A 655 15.71 -0.69 23.96
CA ARG A 655 16.15 -1.00 22.60
C ARG A 655 15.44 -2.21 22.04
N ASN A 656 14.89 -2.08 20.82
CA ASN A 656 14.16 -3.13 20.09
C ASN A 656 12.78 -3.50 20.67
N TRP A 657 12.33 -2.87 21.75
CA TRP A 657 11.01 -3.09 22.32
C TRP A 657 10.10 -1.89 22.11
N TYR A 658 8.87 -2.17 21.71
CA TYR A 658 7.81 -1.20 21.53
C TYR A 658 6.61 -1.67 22.33
N LEU A 659 6.09 -0.80 23.17
CA LEU A 659 4.91 -1.07 23.97
C LEU A 659 3.93 0.08 23.79
N ASP A 660 2.67 -0.27 23.47
CA ASP A 660 1.56 0.67 23.39
C ASP A 660 0.40 0.11 24.21
N SER A 661 -0.19 0.95 25.06
CA SER A 661 -1.31 0.55 25.89
C SER A 661 -2.29 1.70 26.05
N THR A 662 -3.58 1.38 25.92
CA THR A 662 -4.69 2.26 26.28
C THR A 662 -5.64 1.49 27.20
N VAL A 663 -6.02 2.12 28.31
CA VAL A 663 -6.89 1.53 29.30
C VAL A 663 -8.01 2.50 29.64
N GLN A 664 -9.23 2.03 29.61
CA GLN A 664 -10.43 2.70 30.08
C GLN A 664 -10.86 2.03 31.38
N TYR A 665 -10.80 2.76 32.47
CA TYR A 665 -11.08 2.29 33.80
C TYR A 665 -12.32 2.98 34.36
N ASN A 666 -13.31 2.21 34.74
CA ASN A 666 -14.52 2.71 35.39
C ASN A 666 -14.31 2.74 36.88
N SER A 667 -14.29 3.96 37.44
CA SER A 667 -14.05 4.19 38.88
C SER A 667 -15.19 3.72 39.76
N ASP A 668 -16.43 3.81 39.31
CA ASP A 668 -17.62 3.45 40.10
C ASP A 668 -17.72 1.94 40.32
N THR A 669 -17.40 1.16 39.28
CA THR A 669 -17.39 -0.31 39.38
C THR A 669 -16.02 -0.87 39.75
N SER A 670 -14.98 -0.03 39.85
CA SER A 670 -13.59 -0.41 40.12
C SER A 670 -13.06 -1.46 39.13
N ARG A 671 -13.44 -1.35 37.85
CA ARG A 671 -13.10 -2.36 36.85
C ARG A 671 -12.67 -1.72 35.52
N VAL A 672 -11.81 -2.45 34.80
CA VAL A 672 -11.46 -2.11 33.42
C VAL A 672 -12.68 -2.32 32.52
N ALA A 673 -13.07 -1.28 31.80
CA ALA A 673 -14.14 -1.33 30.79
C ALA A 673 -13.57 -1.75 29.42
N ARG A 674 -12.43 -1.23 29.05
CA ARG A 674 -11.74 -1.56 27.79
C ARG A 674 -10.23 -1.47 28.00
N SER A 675 -9.49 -2.37 27.36
CA SER A 675 -8.02 -2.32 27.32
C SER A 675 -7.53 -2.81 25.97
N ILE A 676 -6.58 -2.05 25.41
CA ILE A 676 -5.84 -2.46 24.22
C ILE A 676 -4.36 -2.29 24.55
N SER A 677 -3.62 -3.37 24.60
CA SER A 677 -2.18 -3.37 24.87
C SER A 677 -1.45 -4.18 23.83
N SER A 678 -0.38 -3.65 23.29
CA SER A 678 0.47 -4.35 22.33
C SER A 678 1.93 -4.23 22.72
N VAL A 679 2.66 -5.30 22.52
CA VAL A 679 4.09 -5.38 22.73
C VAL A 679 4.72 -5.94 21.48
N ARG A 680 5.77 -5.29 20.97
CA ARG A 680 6.56 -5.76 19.84
C ARG A 680 8.03 -5.76 20.18
N TYR A 681 8.69 -6.86 19.90
CA TYR A 681 10.11 -7.05 19.99
C TYR A 681 10.70 -7.22 18.58
N SER A 682 11.62 -6.35 18.19
CA SER A 682 12.24 -6.34 16.86
C SER A 682 13.74 -6.09 16.97
N PRO A 683 14.53 -7.15 17.24
CA PRO A 683 15.97 -7.01 17.52
C PRO A 683 16.84 -6.79 16.26
N GLY A 684 16.25 -6.85 15.07
CA GLY A 684 16.97 -6.65 13.82
C GLY A 684 16.09 -6.90 12.60
N PRO A 685 16.65 -6.82 11.40
CA PRO A 685 15.91 -7.10 10.18
C PRO A 685 15.37 -8.52 10.20
N LEU A 686 14.18 -8.72 9.64
CA LEU A 686 13.50 -10.03 9.51
C LEU A 686 13.27 -10.76 10.85
N ARG A 687 13.34 -10.04 11.97
CA ARG A 687 13.06 -10.55 13.31
C ARG A 687 12.03 -9.67 13.98
N THR A 688 10.84 -10.18 14.13
CA THR A 688 9.77 -9.50 14.88
C THR A 688 8.92 -10.53 15.61
N LEU A 689 8.57 -10.18 16.83
CA LEU A 689 7.59 -10.89 17.63
C LEU A 689 6.65 -9.84 18.20
N SER A 690 5.37 -9.99 17.99
CA SER A 690 4.34 -9.06 18.47
C SER A 690 3.25 -9.82 19.19
N THR A 691 2.74 -9.24 20.27
CA THR A 691 1.53 -9.71 20.92
C THR A 691 0.63 -8.53 21.20
N SER A 692 -0.68 -8.74 21.03
CA SER A 692 -1.70 -7.74 21.35
C SER A 692 -2.80 -8.38 22.20
N TYR A 693 -3.22 -7.69 23.23
CA TYR A 693 -4.36 -8.05 24.05
C TYR A 693 -5.43 -6.98 23.89
N ARG A 694 -6.63 -7.40 23.50
CA ARG A 694 -7.80 -6.53 23.33
C ARG A 694 -8.93 -7.04 24.19
N TYR A 695 -9.38 -6.19 25.08
CA TYR A 695 -10.45 -6.50 26.00
C TYR A 695 -11.52 -5.41 25.95
N THR A 696 -12.77 -5.81 25.81
CA THR A 696 -13.94 -4.97 26.01
C THR A 696 -14.93 -5.75 26.88
N ARG A 697 -15.27 -5.17 28.01
CA ARG A 697 -16.12 -5.82 29.00
C ARG A 697 -17.44 -6.28 28.37
N ASN A 698 -17.83 -7.52 28.64
CA ASN A 698 -19.04 -8.17 28.15
C ASN A 698 -19.17 -8.28 26.63
N ALA A 699 -18.22 -7.79 25.87
CA ALA A 699 -18.24 -7.79 24.42
C ALA A 699 -17.18 -8.72 23.80
N SER A 700 -15.90 -8.52 24.11
CA SER A 700 -14.82 -9.29 23.47
C SER A 700 -13.58 -9.40 24.36
N GLU A 701 -12.86 -10.50 24.22
CA GLU A 701 -11.54 -10.70 24.80
C GLU A 701 -10.69 -11.50 23.81
N GLN A 702 -9.64 -10.89 23.30
CA GLN A 702 -8.83 -11.44 22.24
C GLN A 702 -7.34 -11.29 22.52
N VAL A 703 -6.58 -12.32 22.16
CA VAL A 703 -5.12 -12.32 22.18
C VAL A 703 -4.63 -12.58 20.76
N GLU A 704 -3.76 -11.73 20.27
CA GLU A 704 -3.09 -11.88 18.98
C GLU A 704 -1.61 -12.11 19.19
N LEU A 705 -1.03 -13.07 18.47
CA LEU A 705 0.39 -13.32 18.39
C LEU A 705 0.81 -13.21 16.92
N GLY A 706 1.81 -12.38 16.62
CA GLY A 706 2.38 -12.21 15.29
C GLY A 706 3.89 -12.38 15.32
N TRP A 707 4.46 -12.98 14.27
CA TRP A 707 5.91 -13.20 14.20
C TRP A 707 6.43 -13.27 12.77
N GLN A 708 7.69 -12.88 12.62
CA GLN A 708 8.60 -13.23 11.53
C GLN A 708 9.94 -13.54 12.15
N TRP A 709 10.48 -14.76 11.95
CA TRP A 709 11.70 -15.18 12.62
C TRP A 709 12.53 -16.15 11.79
N PRO A 710 13.87 -15.96 11.70
CA PRO A 710 14.76 -16.91 11.06
C PRO A 710 14.89 -18.19 11.92
N LEU A 711 14.90 -19.38 11.26
CA LEU A 711 14.99 -20.67 11.93
C LEU A 711 16.43 -21.22 12.00
N ASN A 712 17.23 -20.97 10.96
CA ASN A 712 18.54 -21.63 10.81
C ASN A 712 19.70 -20.67 10.52
N ALA A 713 19.44 -19.40 10.24
CA ALA A 713 20.49 -18.42 9.97
C ALA A 713 20.39 -17.21 10.89
N PRO A 714 21.51 -16.70 11.44
CA PRO A 714 21.52 -15.38 12.05
C PRO A 714 21.14 -14.34 11.00
N ALA A 715 20.09 -13.57 11.24
CA ALA A 715 19.65 -12.54 10.30
C ALA A 715 20.74 -11.52 9.96
N ARG A 716 21.73 -11.37 10.82
CA ARG A 716 22.92 -10.53 10.57
C ARG A 716 23.84 -11.08 9.49
N GLU A 717 24.07 -12.39 9.47
CA GLU A 717 24.96 -13.02 8.49
C GLU A 717 24.33 -13.00 7.10
N HIS A 718 23.02 -13.24 7.03
CA HIS A 718 22.31 -13.18 5.75
C HIS A 718 22.21 -11.74 5.23
N ALA A 719 21.83 -10.78 6.06
CA ALA A 719 21.80 -9.37 5.67
C ALA A 719 23.20 -8.83 5.31
N ALA A 720 24.23 -9.24 6.03
CA ALA A 720 25.61 -8.87 5.72
C ALA A 720 26.08 -9.50 4.41
N ALA A 721 25.70 -10.75 4.13
CA ALA A 721 26.01 -11.42 2.85
C ALA A 721 25.29 -10.77 1.67
N VAL A 722 24.04 -10.35 1.84
CA VAL A 722 23.28 -9.60 0.82
C VAL A 722 23.90 -8.21 0.62
N GLN A 723 24.20 -7.48 1.70
CA GLN A 723 24.84 -6.15 1.59
C GLN A 723 26.25 -6.21 1.02
N ALA A 724 27.05 -7.23 1.39
CA ALA A 724 28.38 -7.42 0.82
C ALA A 724 28.30 -7.75 -0.68
N ARG A 725 27.31 -8.54 -1.09
CA ARG A 725 27.02 -8.85 -2.49
C ARG A 725 26.60 -7.60 -3.26
N ASP A 726 25.72 -6.78 -2.70
CA ASP A 726 25.26 -5.54 -3.32
C ASP A 726 26.37 -4.49 -3.39
N ALA A 727 27.24 -4.42 -2.38
CA ALA A 727 28.44 -3.58 -2.39
C ALA A 727 29.47 -4.06 -3.42
N GLN A 728 29.68 -5.39 -3.56
CA GLN A 728 30.54 -5.94 -4.61
C GLN A 728 30.01 -5.66 -6.00
N MET A 729 28.69 -5.69 -6.22
CA MET A 729 28.09 -5.29 -7.49
C MET A 729 28.37 -3.82 -7.83
N LEU A 730 28.39 -2.93 -6.82
CA LEU A 730 28.70 -1.50 -7.01
C LEU A 730 30.20 -1.28 -7.31
N GLU A 731 31.09 -2.03 -6.66
CA GLU A 731 32.54 -1.96 -6.95
C GLU A 731 32.91 -2.55 -8.31
N ASP A 732 32.21 -3.59 -8.75
CA ASP A 732 32.40 -4.18 -10.10
C ASP A 732 31.88 -3.27 -11.21
N PHE A 733 30.94 -2.37 -10.90
CA PHE A 733 30.49 -1.32 -11.82
C PHE A 733 31.60 -0.31 -12.14
N GLU A 734 32.61 -0.16 -11.27
CA GLU A 734 33.76 0.71 -11.46
C GLU A 734 34.97 0.02 -12.14
N GLY A 735 34.82 -1.19 -12.67
CA GLY A 735 35.78 -1.82 -13.57
C GLY A 735 36.89 -2.66 -12.93
N ARG A 736 36.67 -3.21 -11.75
CA ARG A 736 37.59 -4.19 -11.13
C ARG A 736 36.97 -5.61 -11.13
N SER A 737 37.30 -6.32 -12.19
CA SER A 737 36.85 -7.70 -12.41
C SER A 737 37.61 -8.70 -11.52
N ARG A 738 36.96 -9.28 -10.52
CA ARG A 738 37.16 -10.67 -10.03
C ARG A 738 36.01 -11.05 -9.10
N LEU A 739 34.90 -11.49 -9.66
CA LEU A 739 33.87 -12.17 -8.88
C LEU A 739 34.31 -13.59 -8.59
N ALA A 740 34.73 -13.86 -7.36
CA ALA A 740 34.75 -15.23 -6.87
C ALA A 740 33.30 -15.73 -6.80
N PRO A 741 32.97 -16.94 -7.32
CA PRO A 741 31.66 -17.52 -7.11
C PRO A 741 31.46 -17.65 -5.60
N LEU A 742 30.36 -17.05 -5.08
CA LEU A 742 29.95 -17.25 -3.70
C LEU A 742 29.66 -18.76 -3.52
N ALA A 743 30.62 -19.46 -2.94
CA ALA A 743 30.44 -20.85 -2.54
C ALA A 743 29.17 -20.90 -1.65
N GLY A 744 28.16 -21.60 -2.15
CA GLY A 744 26.91 -21.95 -1.51
C GLY A 744 26.53 -21.20 -0.25
N CYS A 745 25.81 -20.10 -0.35
CA CYS A 745 25.12 -19.55 0.81
C CYS A 745 24.14 -20.61 1.30
N PRO A 746 24.29 -21.15 2.53
CA PRO A 746 23.29 -22.06 3.07
C PRO A 746 21.97 -21.33 3.10
N GLY A 747 20.94 -21.90 2.48
CA GLY A 747 19.62 -21.29 2.39
C GLY A 747 19.06 -20.95 3.76
N ALA A 748 18.40 -19.82 3.86
CA ALA A 748 17.82 -19.32 5.11
C ALA A 748 16.33 -19.62 5.19
N TRP A 749 15.91 -20.29 6.23
CA TRP A 749 14.51 -20.55 6.56
C TRP A 749 13.97 -19.51 7.52
N TYR A 750 12.77 -19.05 7.24
CA TYR A 750 12.01 -18.15 8.09
C TYR A 750 10.63 -18.73 8.37
N THR A 751 10.15 -18.52 9.58
CA THR A 751 8.72 -18.72 9.90
C THR A 751 8.06 -17.36 10.04
N VAL A 752 6.84 -17.27 9.56
CA VAL A 752 6.03 -16.07 9.59
C VAL A 752 4.60 -16.42 9.94
N GLY A 753 3.94 -15.59 10.74
CA GLY A 753 2.56 -15.87 11.03
C GLY A 753 1.89 -14.87 11.94
N ARG A 754 0.58 -15.08 12.06
CA ARG A 754 -0.30 -14.41 13.02
C ARG A 754 -1.40 -15.37 13.46
N VAL A 755 -1.68 -15.40 14.73
CA VAL A 755 -2.79 -16.16 15.30
C VAL A 755 -3.60 -15.24 16.20
N ASN A 756 -4.89 -15.18 15.96
CA ASN A 756 -5.83 -14.41 16.78
C ASN A 756 -6.78 -15.38 17.49
N TYR A 757 -6.77 -15.34 18.82
CA TYR A 757 -7.55 -16.22 19.70
C TYR A 757 -8.58 -15.40 20.46
N SER A 758 -9.86 -15.76 20.30
CA SER A 758 -10.94 -15.26 21.15
C SER A 758 -11.01 -16.06 22.44
N ARG A 759 -10.65 -15.44 23.56
CA ARG A 759 -10.75 -16.07 24.88
C ARG A 759 -12.20 -16.24 25.31
N ARG A 760 -13.05 -15.29 24.92
CA ARG A 760 -14.50 -15.37 25.19
C ARG A 760 -15.15 -16.56 24.52
N ASP A 761 -14.85 -16.80 23.23
CA ASP A 761 -15.44 -17.87 22.44
C ASP A 761 -14.58 -19.15 22.47
N SER A 762 -13.45 -19.13 23.18
CA SER A 762 -12.50 -20.24 23.32
C SER A 762 -12.08 -20.85 21.97
N ARG A 763 -11.84 -20.00 20.96
CA ARG A 763 -11.50 -20.44 19.60
C ARG A 763 -10.50 -19.51 18.90
N ILE A 764 -9.78 -20.06 17.93
CA ILE A 764 -9.00 -19.27 16.98
C ILE A 764 -9.97 -18.62 15.99
N THR A 765 -9.98 -17.31 15.90
CA THR A 765 -10.83 -16.54 14.98
C THR A 765 -10.22 -16.46 13.60
N ASP A 766 -8.91 -16.22 13.52
CA ASP A 766 -8.15 -16.26 12.28
C ASP A 766 -6.70 -16.67 12.56
N SER A 767 -6.07 -17.27 11.58
CA SER A 767 -4.66 -17.61 11.65
C SER A 767 -4.02 -17.61 10.28
N ILE A 768 -2.78 -17.16 10.25
CA ILE A 768 -1.89 -17.21 9.10
C ILE A 768 -0.59 -17.79 9.61
N VAL A 769 -0.13 -18.88 9.02
CA VAL A 769 1.13 -19.53 9.38
C VAL A 769 1.85 -19.88 8.10
N GLY A 770 3.10 -19.47 7.98
CA GLY A 770 3.89 -19.71 6.81
C GLY A 770 5.35 -19.95 7.07
N PHE A 771 5.99 -20.49 6.03
CA PHE A 771 7.41 -20.68 5.95
C PHE A 771 7.92 -20.05 4.67
N GLU A 772 9.05 -19.38 4.77
CA GLU A 772 9.76 -18.78 3.66
C GLU A 772 11.19 -19.32 3.64
N TYR A 773 11.67 -19.70 2.46
CA TYR A 773 13.02 -20.17 2.25
C TYR A 773 13.72 -19.32 1.19
N ASP A 774 14.82 -18.68 1.54
CA ASP A 774 15.65 -17.92 0.62
C ASP A 774 16.96 -18.69 0.36
N SER A 775 17.14 -19.17 -0.87
CA SER A 775 18.35 -19.87 -1.30
C SER A 775 19.41 -18.96 -1.90
N GLY A 776 19.16 -17.65 -1.99
CA GLY A 776 20.03 -16.72 -2.69
C GLY A 776 19.63 -16.45 -4.14
N CYS A 777 19.21 -17.42 -4.92
CA CYS A 777 18.78 -17.27 -6.31
C CYS A 777 17.29 -17.60 -6.55
N TRP A 778 16.62 -18.13 -5.53
CA TRP A 778 15.16 -18.31 -5.54
C TRP A 778 14.60 -18.23 -4.12
N ILE A 779 13.33 -17.88 -3.99
CA ILE A 779 12.60 -17.86 -2.72
C ILE A 779 11.36 -18.73 -2.86
N GLY A 780 11.22 -19.69 -1.93
CA GLY A 780 9.99 -20.47 -1.78
C GLY A 780 9.16 -19.97 -0.61
N ARG A 781 7.82 -19.86 -0.78
CA ARG A 781 6.89 -19.48 0.28
C ARG A 781 5.71 -20.42 0.30
N ILE A 782 5.36 -20.89 1.49
CA ILE A 782 4.15 -21.68 1.73
C ILE A 782 3.43 -21.04 2.91
N VAL A 783 2.18 -20.64 2.72
CA VAL A 783 1.38 -19.96 3.73
C VAL A 783 0.00 -20.62 3.82
N ALA A 784 -0.34 -21.11 5.01
CA ALA A 784 -1.67 -21.57 5.34
C ALA A 784 -2.43 -20.43 6.01
N GLU A 785 -3.58 -20.08 5.48
CA GLU A 785 -4.48 -19.05 6.00
C GLU A 785 -5.81 -19.68 6.38
N ARG A 786 -6.32 -19.37 7.57
CA ARG A 786 -7.64 -19.75 8.03
C ARG A 786 -8.40 -18.51 8.49
N LEU A 787 -9.51 -18.24 7.83
CA LEU A 787 -10.41 -17.13 8.13
C LEU A 787 -11.76 -17.68 8.60
N SER A 788 -12.22 -17.28 9.79
CA SER A 788 -13.60 -17.56 10.22
C SER A 788 -14.57 -16.69 9.42
N THR A 789 -15.49 -17.33 8.71
CA THR A 789 -16.55 -16.67 7.92
C THR A 789 -17.91 -16.71 8.65
N GLY A 790 -17.96 -17.24 9.85
CA GLY A 790 -19.14 -17.34 10.72
C GLY A 790 -18.79 -18.03 12.04
N ARG A 791 -19.80 -18.30 12.88
CA ARG A 791 -19.59 -18.95 14.19
C ARG A 791 -19.02 -20.37 14.06
N SER A 792 -19.40 -21.11 13.04
CA SER A 792 -19.00 -22.51 12.81
C SER A 792 -18.32 -22.74 11.47
N GLN A 793 -18.13 -21.71 10.65
CA GLN A 793 -17.56 -21.84 9.30
C GLN A 793 -16.23 -21.13 9.22
N ALA A 794 -15.28 -21.76 8.55
CA ALA A 794 -14.00 -21.18 8.24
C ALA A 794 -13.57 -21.52 6.80
N THR A 795 -12.97 -20.58 6.13
CA THR A 795 -12.27 -20.82 4.86
C THR A 795 -10.79 -21.02 5.16
N THR A 796 -10.27 -22.17 4.72
CA THR A 796 -8.84 -22.48 4.83
C THR A 796 -8.23 -22.49 3.44
N ARG A 797 -7.17 -21.73 3.26
CA ARG A 797 -6.43 -21.61 1.99
C ARG A 797 -4.96 -21.96 2.20
N LEU A 798 -4.36 -22.65 1.23
CA LEU A 798 -2.94 -22.85 1.13
C LEU A 798 -2.42 -22.03 -0.06
N LEU A 799 -1.52 -21.11 0.23
CA LEU A 799 -0.87 -20.25 -0.74
C LEU A 799 0.56 -20.74 -0.93
N PHE A 800 0.98 -20.85 -2.17
CA PHE A 800 2.32 -21.28 -2.55
C PHE A 800 2.91 -20.29 -3.55
N GLN A 801 4.16 -19.90 -3.35
CA GLN A 801 4.91 -19.07 -4.28
C GLN A 801 6.35 -19.57 -4.46
N LEU A 802 6.77 -19.66 -5.69
CA LEU A 802 8.16 -19.83 -6.08
C LEU A 802 8.61 -18.57 -6.81
N GLU A 803 9.50 -17.81 -6.20
CA GLU A 803 10.10 -16.62 -6.78
C GLU A 803 11.49 -16.97 -7.31
N LEU A 804 11.68 -16.85 -8.62
CA LEU A 804 12.96 -17.03 -9.30
C LEU A 804 13.61 -15.66 -9.43
N ILE A 805 14.65 -15.43 -8.65
CA ILE A 805 15.27 -14.10 -8.56
C ILE A 805 15.77 -13.68 -9.94
N GLY A 806 15.34 -12.50 -10.35
CA GLY A 806 15.70 -11.98 -11.66
C GLY A 806 14.91 -12.57 -12.83
N LEU A 807 13.92 -13.40 -12.62
CA LEU A 807 13.06 -13.91 -13.68
C LEU A 807 11.58 -13.61 -13.37
N SER A 808 10.97 -14.26 -12.37
CA SER A 808 9.53 -14.21 -12.17
C SER A 808 9.08 -14.86 -10.86
N ARG A 809 7.80 -14.63 -10.51
CA ARG A 809 7.09 -15.28 -9.40
C ARG A 809 6.03 -16.24 -9.95
N LEU A 810 6.04 -17.48 -9.49
CA LEU A 810 5.12 -18.56 -9.88
C LEU A 810 4.20 -18.89 -8.71
N GLY A 811 2.93 -19.20 -8.97
CA GLY A 811 1.96 -19.62 -7.96
C GLY A 811 1.09 -18.48 -7.44
N SER A 812 0.55 -18.63 -6.22
CA SER A 812 -0.28 -17.62 -5.56
C SER A 812 0.60 -16.48 -4.99
N ASN A 813 -0.02 -15.38 -4.59
CA ASN A 813 0.69 -14.24 -3.99
C ASN A 813 0.48 -14.18 -2.46
N PRO A 814 1.26 -14.93 -1.64
CA PRO A 814 1.18 -14.85 -0.19
C PRO A 814 1.72 -13.54 0.38
N LEU A 815 2.57 -12.81 -0.36
CA LEU A 815 3.20 -11.57 0.12
C LEU A 815 2.18 -10.51 0.48
N LYS A 816 1.12 -10.36 -0.32
CA LYS A 816 0.03 -9.44 -0.02
C LYS A 816 -0.62 -9.79 1.33
N VAL A 817 -0.93 -11.07 1.53
CA VAL A 817 -1.55 -11.57 2.77
C VAL A 817 -0.63 -11.34 3.98
N LEU A 818 0.66 -11.65 3.84
CA LEU A 818 1.65 -11.48 4.92
C LEU A 818 1.84 -10.00 5.27
N ARG A 819 2.03 -9.13 4.27
CA ARG A 819 2.23 -7.69 4.47
C ARG A 819 1.04 -7.02 5.14
N GLU A 820 -0.17 -7.39 4.75
CA GLU A 820 -1.39 -6.79 5.28
C GLU A 820 -1.78 -7.32 6.66
N ASN A 821 -1.35 -8.53 7.01
CA ASN A 821 -1.89 -9.22 8.18
C ASN A 821 -0.87 -9.51 9.28
N VAL A 822 0.43 -9.56 8.98
CA VAL A 822 1.46 -9.83 10.00
C VAL A 822 2.10 -8.52 10.46
N PRO A 823 1.90 -8.10 11.72
CA PRO A 823 2.46 -6.84 12.22
C PRO A 823 4.00 -6.83 12.18
N GLY A 824 4.56 -5.85 11.46
CA GLY A 824 6.01 -5.70 11.35
C GLY A 824 6.69 -6.64 10.37
N TYR A 825 5.94 -7.37 9.54
CA TYR A 825 6.49 -8.19 8.46
C TYR A 825 7.31 -7.33 7.48
N ARG A 826 8.47 -7.84 7.11
CA ARG A 826 9.34 -7.27 6.08
C ARG A 826 9.60 -8.28 4.98
N LEU A 827 9.68 -7.81 3.75
CA LEU A 827 10.08 -8.65 2.62
C LEU A 827 11.50 -9.19 2.86
N LEU A 828 11.75 -10.42 2.45
CA LEU A 828 13.09 -11.01 2.51
C LEU A 828 14.08 -10.23 1.64
N ARG A 829 13.57 -9.64 0.55
CA ARG A 829 14.32 -8.74 -0.33
C ARG A 829 13.43 -7.55 -0.68
N ASP A 830 13.99 -6.36 -0.68
CA ASP A 830 13.32 -5.16 -1.16
C ASP A 830 13.32 -5.18 -2.69
N ASP A 831 12.14 -5.09 -3.28
CA ASP A 831 11.93 -4.94 -4.74
C ASP A 831 12.20 -3.50 -5.21
N SER A 832 12.76 -2.65 -4.36
CA SER A 832 13.09 -1.28 -4.73
C SER A 832 14.18 -1.31 -5.79
N PRO A 833 13.97 -0.75 -6.99
CA PRO A 833 15.06 -0.53 -7.91
C PRO A 833 16.09 0.34 -7.17
N VAL A 834 17.33 -0.09 -7.18
CA VAL A 834 18.44 0.76 -6.72
C VAL A 834 18.43 1.97 -7.66
N VAL A 835 17.81 3.05 -7.23
CA VAL A 835 17.93 4.34 -7.91
C VAL A 835 19.40 4.70 -7.72
N ALA A 836 20.17 4.56 -8.78
CA ALA A 836 21.53 5.07 -8.80
C ALA A 836 21.46 6.54 -8.36
N PRO A 837 22.26 6.98 -7.38
CA PRO A 837 22.28 8.39 -7.01
C PRO A 837 22.56 9.19 -8.27
N ALA A 838 21.68 10.13 -8.60
CA ALA A 838 21.90 11.06 -9.67
C ALA A 838 23.26 11.73 -9.40
N LEU A 839 24.22 11.49 -10.26
CA LEU A 839 25.49 12.20 -10.23
C LEU A 839 25.15 13.69 -10.34
N SER A 840 25.22 14.36 -9.20
CA SER A 840 25.23 15.82 -9.19
C SER A 840 26.48 16.24 -9.92
N THR A 841 26.33 16.68 -11.15
CA THR A 841 27.37 17.44 -11.84
C THR A 841 27.69 18.70 -11.06
N PRO A 842 28.99 19.10 -10.96
CA PRO A 842 29.42 20.26 -10.19
C PRO A 842 28.87 21.60 -10.70
#